data_e7ee16c83e085e97693aaa52b7a2fe84
#
_entry.id   e7ee16c83e085e97693aaa52b7a2fe84
#
_cell.length_a   1.000
_cell.length_b   1.000
_cell.length_c   1.000
_cell.angle_alpha   90.00
_cell.angle_beta   90.00
_cell.angle_gamma   90.00
#
_symmetry.space_group_name_H-M   'P 1'
#
loop_
_entity.id
_entity.type
_entity.pdbx_description
1 polymer ?
#
loop_
_entity_poly.entity_id
_entity_poly.type
_entity_poly.pdbx_seq_one_letter_code
_entity_poly.pdbx_strand_id
1 'polypeptide(L)'
;MQHRLRHQAGMRWAAARIFAYFVVLAAGIAFATQLGMGQWSTVGGDSGNTRYSSLTQINAQNVAKLGAAWVSEKVGPAPTARAMPVVDNDLMFLTAPPYVYAVNLSTGKIAWRYNAMPGGTPAREGVAVGAGLVFVGLSDANLVALREETGEVVWKTYLGDPVHEPSAGFSGAPVYADGLVSAGLNADFGYRGRIIAVDAKTGHEAWRFYVVPAPGEPGSETWPKNNNAWQHGGGAVWLVGASDPELGLVFYATGNAVPQYGGENRPGDNLYTDSVVALESKTGKLRWHYQLLRHDIWEADVAEAPVLFDAQVNGQSRKAIAAMRTDGYLFMLDRVTGKPLGRIEDRRVPQDAFQKTAATQPYPVGADPVLPDCDYWRQQPVPKGFEVGCFFTPASLQRPALLEPVYGMRATPMAFDPQTRFFYATGNAGLQWFWRGENPGFFSLTLSGRVPGLNKLSFGVLAAIDSRTNKITWKKEFRVGRPSGALATAGGLVFQMAGDGNLQAYDASNGSLLWQFQTGDLGGSPPIAYESGGEDYIATIVGGTVWAFKLDGTLPQRSAPPTPPQEDFAGPIENTANIETTTLSRDFGLMGSHFIIDEYEFNPYRVRVKAGTRVSWRNNGQMIHTVVAEEGSWTTGPLNPLDIGSVIFDKPGTYVYICKEHPWVYGQIIVEPAPEKNGESQPPGK
;
A
#
# COMPACT_ATOMS: atom_id res chain seq x y z
N MET A 1 -55.72 21.31 54.22
CA MET A 1 -54.30 21.65 54.16
C MET A 1 -53.44 20.54 53.47
N GLN A 2 -53.81 19.28 53.56
CA GLN A 2 -53.00 18.16 52.96
C GLN A 2 -53.10 18.01 51.44
N HIS A 3 -54.12 18.55 50.74
CA HIS A 3 -54.27 18.45 49.28
C HIS A 3 -53.37 19.41 48.51
N ARG A 4 -52.95 20.56 49.05
CA ARG A 4 -52.04 21.53 48.39
C ARG A 4 -50.56 21.11 48.43
N LEU A 5 -50.17 20.34 49.44
CA LEU A 5 -48.75 19.86 49.54
C LEU A 5 -48.42 18.73 48.55
N ARG A 6 -49.38 17.91 48.15
CA ARG A 6 -49.14 16.85 47.14
C ARG A 6 -49.02 17.38 45.71
N HIS A 7 -49.69 18.50 45.38
CA HIS A 7 -49.55 19.11 44.03
C HIS A 7 -48.24 19.84 43.87
N GLN A 8 -47.68 20.45 44.91
CA GLN A 8 -46.36 21.11 44.82
C GLN A 8 -45.19 20.14 44.77
N ALA A 9 -45.31 18.96 45.42
CA ALA A 9 -44.28 17.92 45.32
C ALA A 9 -44.26 17.29 43.92
N GLY A 10 -45.41 17.03 43.28
CA GLY A 10 -45.52 16.49 41.94
C GLY A 10 -44.90 17.43 40.87
N MET A 11 -45.13 18.73 40.95
CA MET A 11 -44.55 19.71 40.03
C MET A 11 -43.03 19.86 40.19
N ARG A 12 -42.50 19.74 41.41
CA ARG A 12 -41.04 19.78 41.66
C ARG A 12 -40.32 18.54 41.08
N TRP A 13 -40.96 17.35 41.15
CA TRP A 13 -40.42 16.13 40.56
C TRP A 13 -40.50 16.12 39.02
N ALA A 14 -41.55 16.70 38.45
CA ALA A 14 -41.63 16.86 36.99
C ALA A 14 -40.59 17.86 36.45
N ALA A 15 -40.45 19.01 37.12
CA ALA A 15 -39.45 20.01 36.75
C ALA A 15 -38.00 19.48 36.89
N ALA A 16 -37.72 18.70 37.96
CA ALA A 16 -36.40 18.07 38.13
C ALA A 16 -36.09 17.01 37.06
N ARG A 17 -37.08 16.25 36.61
CA ARG A 17 -36.92 15.28 35.49
C ARG A 17 -36.71 15.97 34.15
N ILE A 18 -37.44 17.06 33.89
CA ILE A 18 -37.26 17.83 32.63
C ILE A 18 -35.88 18.52 32.64
N PHE A 19 -35.45 19.07 33.78
CA PHE A 19 -34.12 19.68 33.91
C PHE A 19 -32.98 18.63 33.75
N ALA A 20 -33.13 17.44 34.33
CA ALA A 20 -32.20 16.33 34.13
C ALA A 20 -32.15 15.86 32.68
N TYR A 21 -33.28 15.83 31.98
CA TYR A 21 -33.31 15.51 30.52
C TYR A 21 -32.63 16.58 29.68
N PHE A 22 -32.82 17.87 30.00
CA PHE A 22 -32.14 18.98 29.32
C PHE A 22 -30.65 19.02 29.62
N VAL A 23 -30.19 18.69 30.81
CA VAL A 23 -28.77 18.61 31.16
C VAL A 23 -28.10 17.39 30.47
N VAL A 24 -28.78 16.26 30.39
CA VAL A 24 -28.27 15.09 29.66
C VAL A 24 -28.27 15.34 28.12
N LEU A 25 -29.28 16.04 27.59
CA LEU A 25 -29.28 16.43 26.16
C LEU A 25 -28.21 17.50 25.88
N ALA A 26 -28.05 18.49 26.76
CA ALA A 26 -27.02 19.52 26.61
C ALA A 26 -25.60 18.97 26.84
N ALA A 27 -25.40 18.01 27.73
CA ALA A 27 -24.16 17.28 27.88
C ALA A 27 -23.90 16.35 26.69
N GLY A 28 -24.93 15.69 26.12
CA GLY A 28 -24.85 14.92 24.89
C GLY A 28 -24.50 15.77 23.67
N ILE A 29 -25.08 16.96 23.56
CA ILE A 29 -24.77 17.94 22.50
C ILE A 29 -23.39 18.55 22.72
N ALA A 30 -22.98 18.87 23.95
CA ALA A 30 -21.62 19.36 24.24
C ALA A 30 -20.54 18.28 24.04
N PHE A 31 -20.86 17.01 24.28
CA PHE A 31 -19.96 15.89 23.96
C PHE A 31 -19.88 15.61 22.44
N ALA A 32 -20.97 15.84 21.71
CA ALA A 32 -21.00 15.72 20.25
C ALA A 32 -20.25 16.90 19.56
N THR A 33 -20.21 18.08 20.16
CA THR A 33 -19.44 19.23 19.66
C THR A 33 -17.95 19.16 20.04
N GLN A 34 -17.54 18.27 20.93
CA GLN A 34 -16.13 18.01 21.26
C GLN A 34 -15.51 16.86 20.45
N LEU A 35 -16.32 16.03 19.82
CA LEU A 35 -15.92 15.13 18.74
C LEU A 35 -16.14 15.92 17.45
N GLY A 36 -15.07 16.39 16.79
CA GLY A 36 -15.12 17.14 15.54
C GLY A 36 -15.94 16.39 14.46
N MET A 37 -17.27 16.48 14.58
CA MET A 37 -18.18 15.90 13.61
C MET A 37 -18.01 16.63 12.28
N GLY A 38 -17.54 15.92 11.27
CA GLY A 38 -17.32 16.46 9.92
C GLY A 38 -15.85 16.74 9.56
N GLN A 39 -14.89 16.52 10.46
CA GLN A 39 -13.47 16.68 10.16
C GLN A 39 -12.79 15.33 9.92
N TRP A 40 -11.91 15.28 8.93
CA TRP A 40 -11.08 14.12 8.56
C TRP A 40 -9.72 14.24 9.27
N SER A 41 -9.71 14.05 10.61
CA SER A 41 -8.61 14.45 11.49
C SER A 41 -7.37 13.53 11.46
N THR A 42 -7.45 12.39 10.78
CA THR A 42 -6.33 11.47 10.53
C THR A 42 -6.35 10.97 9.08
N VAL A 43 -5.28 10.38 8.61
CA VAL A 43 -5.24 9.76 7.27
C VAL A 43 -6.30 8.65 7.09
N GLY A 44 -6.70 8.01 8.18
CA GLY A 44 -7.77 7.02 8.22
C GLY A 44 -9.17 7.59 8.52
N GLY A 45 -9.32 8.92 8.59
CA GLY A 45 -10.57 9.63 8.92
C GLY A 45 -10.75 9.86 10.41
N ASP A 46 -10.52 8.84 11.21
CA ASP A 46 -10.56 8.85 12.66
C ASP A 46 -9.40 8.06 13.28
N SER A 47 -9.31 8.05 14.60
CA SER A 47 -8.24 7.34 15.33
C SER A 47 -8.27 5.82 15.13
N GLY A 48 -9.38 5.26 14.70
CA GLY A 48 -9.57 3.84 14.41
C GLY A 48 -9.33 3.44 12.95
N ASN A 49 -8.97 4.38 12.09
CA ASN A 49 -8.81 4.16 10.64
C ASN A 49 -10.09 3.63 9.96
N THR A 50 -11.28 4.01 10.44
CA THR A 50 -12.53 3.47 9.90
C THR A 50 -12.83 3.93 8.48
N ARG A 51 -12.21 5.02 8.03
CA ARG A 51 -12.51 5.66 6.73
C ARG A 51 -14.00 5.82 6.49
N TYR A 52 -14.71 6.13 7.58
CA TYR A 52 -16.13 6.40 7.61
C TYR A 52 -16.40 7.85 7.96
N SER A 53 -17.25 8.49 7.18
CA SER A 53 -17.72 9.85 7.45
C SER A 53 -19.16 9.83 7.94
N SER A 54 -19.44 10.54 9.02
CA SER A 54 -20.80 10.76 9.56
C SER A 54 -21.61 11.77 8.74
N LEU A 55 -21.06 12.39 7.72
CA LEU A 55 -21.72 13.37 6.87
C LEU A 55 -22.85 12.73 6.06
N THR A 56 -23.97 13.45 5.90
CA THR A 56 -25.22 12.91 5.32
C THR A 56 -25.84 13.77 4.22
N GLN A 57 -25.35 15.00 4.01
CA GLN A 57 -25.89 15.87 2.94
C GLN A 57 -25.73 15.20 1.56
N ILE A 58 -24.54 14.59 1.31
CA ILE A 58 -24.31 13.77 0.12
C ILE A 58 -24.74 12.35 0.45
N ASN A 59 -25.78 11.86 -0.24
CA ASN A 59 -26.39 10.54 0.03
C ASN A 59 -26.87 9.85 -1.26
N ALA A 60 -27.28 8.59 -1.12
CA ALA A 60 -27.68 7.76 -2.26
C ALA A 60 -28.85 8.34 -3.11
N GLN A 61 -29.69 9.21 -2.54
CA GLN A 61 -30.81 9.81 -3.25
C GLN A 61 -30.41 11.05 -4.08
N ASN A 62 -29.32 11.73 -3.72
CA ASN A 62 -28.92 12.98 -4.36
C ASN A 62 -27.51 12.98 -4.98
N VAL A 63 -26.73 11.91 -4.82
CA VAL A 63 -25.36 11.80 -5.33
C VAL A 63 -25.24 12.07 -6.83
N ALA A 64 -26.32 11.86 -7.60
CA ALA A 64 -26.39 12.22 -9.03
C ALA A 64 -26.16 13.73 -9.29
N LYS A 65 -26.32 14.59 -8.28
CA LYS A 65 -26.05 16.04 -8.34
C LYS A 65 -24.64 16.41 -7.89
N LEU A 66 -23.80 15.43 -7.50
CA LEU A 66 -22.45 15.68 -7.07
C LEU A 66 -21.61 16.18 -8.26
N GLY A 67 -20.94 17.30 -8.09
CA GLY A 67 -20.07 17.90 -9.11
C GLY A 67 -18.80 18.47 -8.50
N ALA A 68 -17.77 18.68 -9.31
CA ALA A 68 -16.55 19.27 -8.84
C ALA A 68 -16.76 20.77 -8.51
N ALA A 69 -16.38 21.15 -7.27
CA ALA A 69 -16.51 22.51 -6.76
C ALA A 69 -15.25 23.33 -7.03
N TRP A 70 -14.08 22.73 -6.76
CA TRP A 70 -12.79 23.35 -7.01
C TRP A 70 -11.71 22.31 -7.29
N VAL A 71 -10.64 22.75 -7.95
CA VAL A 71 -9.41 22.01 -8.18
C VAL A 71 -8.26 22.87 -7.68
N SER A 72 -7.35 22.30 -6.89
CA SER A 72 -6.21 23.04 -6.36
C SER A 72 -5.21 23.44 -7.45
N GLU A 73 -4.30 24.32 -7.08
CA GLU A 73 -3.02 24.43 -7.78
C GLU A 73 -2.27 23.08 -7.72
N LYS A 74 -1.28 22.91 -8.62
CA LYS A 74 -0.51 21.67 -8.67
C LYS A 74 0.32 21.47 -7.39
N VAL A 75 0.07 20.36 -6.69
CA VAL A 75 0.81 19.93 -5.51
C VAL A 75 1.86 18.88 -5.93
N GLY A 76 3.09 19.35 -6.16
CA GLY A 76 4.22 18.47 -6.50
C GLY A 76 4.22 17.86 -7.91
N PRO A 77 5.32 17.19 -8.28
CA PRO A 77 5.52 16.64 -9.63
C PRO A 77 4.73 15.36 -9.92
N ALA A 78 4.44 14.56 -8.93
CA ALA A 78 3.59 13.38 -9.03
C ALA A 78 3.01 13.02 -7.66
N PRO A 79 1.70 12.96 -7.48
CA PRO A 79 1.11 12.45 -6.28
C PRO A 79 1.37 10.95 -6.21
N THR A 80 1.66 10.48 -5.05
CA THR A 80 1.63 9.04 -4.82
C THR A 80 0.17 8.63 -4.68
N ALA A 81 -0.22 7.52 -5.28
CA ALA A 81 -1.54 6.92 -5.06
C ALA A 81 -1.82 6.57 -3.57
N ARG A 82 -0.86 6.83 -2.68
CA ARG A 82 -0.92 6.60 -1.24
C ARG A 82 -1.12 7.88 -0.43
N ALA A 83 -1.05 9.08 -1.04
CA ALA A 83 -1.21 10.33 -0.31
C ALA A 83 -2.65 10.44 0.24
N MET A 84 -2.78 10.43 1.55
CA MET A 84 -4.08 10.54 2.24
C MET A 84 -4.13 11.88 2.98
N PRO A 85 -4.95 12.84 2.49
CA PRO A 85 -5.08 14.13 3.16
C PRO A 85 -5.67 14.02 4.56
N VAL A 86 -5.28 14.95 5.42
CA VAL A 86 -5.85 15.16 6.75
C VAL A 86 -6.46 16.57 6.78
N VAL A 87 -7.62 16.71 7.39
CA VAL A 87 -8.33 17.99 7.53
C VAL A 87 -8.39 18.38 9.00
N ASP A 88 -7.91 19.56 9.31
CA ASP A 88 -8.11 20.21 10.60
C ASP A 88 -8.36 21.70 10.40
N ASN A 89 -9.25 22.27 11.17
CA ASN A 89 -9.72 23.64 11.00
C ASN A 89 -10.15 23.91 9.52
N ASP A 90 -9.64 24.96 8.89
CA ASP A 90 -9.92 25.33 7.50
C ASP A 90 -8.87 24.86 6.50
N LEU A 91 -7.98 23.92 6.90
CA LEU A 91 -6.84 23.48 6.14
C LEU A 91 -6.88 21.96 5.88
N MET A 92 -6.45 21.60 4.69
CA MET A 92 -6.15 20.23 4.28
C MET A 92 -4.64 20.06 4.18
N PHE A 93 -4.09 19.11 4.93
CA PHE A 93 -2.67 18.78 4.93
C PHE A 93 -2.40 17.53 4.12
N LEU A 94 -1.40 17.56 3.27
CA LEU A 94 -1.01 16.43 2.44
C LEU A 94 0.49 16.42 2.14
N THR A 95 1.00 15.24 1.81
CA THR A 95 2.38 15.06 1.36
C THR A 95 2.42 14.84 -0.14
N ALA A 96 3.28 15.59 -0.81
CA ALA A 96 3.64 15.37 -2.22
C ALA A 96 5.14 15.67 -2.36
N PRO A 97 5.98 14.62 -2.27
CA PRO A 97 7.43 14.80 -2.21
C PRO A 97 7.97 15.74 -3.29
N PRO A 98 8.90 16.66 -2.94
CA PRO A 98 9.58 16.78 -1.64
C PRO A 98 8.86 17.67 -0.61
N TYR A 99 7.58 17.97 -0.79
CA TYR A 99 6.87 18.96 0.01
C TYR A 99 5.79 18.35 0.91
N VAL A 100 5.49 19.06 2.01
CA VAL A 100 4.22 19.02 2.75
C VAL A 100 3.46 20.28 2.39
N TYR A 101 2.16 20.18 2.14
CA TYR A 101 1.29 21.28 1.77
C TYR A 101 0.15 21.45 2.77
N ALA A 102 -0.24 22.71 3.01
CA ALA A 102 -1.55 23.04 3.52
C ALA A 102 -2.36 23.73 2.41
N VAL A 103 -3.58 23.25 2.20
CA VAL A 103 -4.49 23.75 1.18
C VAL A 103 -5.76 24.25 1.86
N ASN A 104 -6.23 25.44 1.53
CA ASN A 104 -7.46 25.99 2.06
C ASN A 104 -8.68 25.22 1.55
N LEU A 105 -9.57 24.77 2.44
CA LEU A 105 -10.69 23.89 2.14
C LEU A 105 -11.74 24.48 1.22
N SER A 106 -11.95 25.80 1.30
CA SER A 106 -13.01 26.47 0.53
C SER A 106 -12.56 26.88 -0.87
N THR A 107 -11.24 27.10 -1.08
CA THR A 107 -10.71 27.68 -2.32
C THR A 107 -9.75 26.80 -3.09
N GLY A 108 -9.22 25.76 -2.49
CA GLY A 108 -8.18 24.92 -3.08
C GLY A 108 -6.81 25.60 -3.23
N LYS A 109 -6.63 26.82 -2.68
CA LYS A 109 -5.36 27.55 -2.75
C LYS A 109 -4.37 27.00 -1.72
N ILE A 110 -3.09 26.95 -2.09
CA ILE A 110 -2.00 26.59 -1.18
C ILE A 110 -1.84 27.73 -0.16
N ALA A 111 -2.06 27.43 1.12
CA ALA A 111 -1.85 28.36 2.23
C ALA A 111 -0.35 28.45 2.56
N TRP A 112 0.32 27.29 2.68
CA TRP A 112 1.76 27.19 2.87
C TRP A 112 2.29 25.87 2.34
N ARG A 113 3.62 25.80 2.19
CA ARG A 113 4.35 24.56 1.88
C ARG A 113 5.64 24.48 2.67
N TYR A 114 5.97 23.31 3.16
CA TYR A 114 7.27 22.98 3.76
C TYR A 114 8.08 22.14 2.78
N ASN A 115 9.33 22.55 2.51
CA ASN A 115 10.27 21.76 1.69
C ASN A 115 11.17 20.93 2.61
N ALA A 116 11.07 19.62 2.53
CA ALA A 116 11.87 18.71 3.35
C ALA A 116 13.34 18.56 2.87
N MET A 117 13.64 19.00 1.66
CA MET A 117 15.01 18.95 1.10
C MET A 117 15.89 20.13 1.55
N PRO A 118 17.21 19.94 1.68
CA PRO A 118 17.94 18.68 1.61
C PRO A 118 17.80 17.87 2.89
N GLY A 119 17.79 16.56 2.79
CA GLY A 119 17.80 15.66 3.94
C GLY A 119 16.91 14.44 3.74
N GLY A 120 15.66 14.61 3.40
CA GLY A 120 14.74 13.51 3.19
C GLY A 120 13.50 13.95 2.41
N THR A 121 12.65 13.01 2.07
CA THR A 121 11.33 13.28 1.49
C THR A 121 10.24 12.93 2.50
N PRO A 122 9.11 13.66 2.53
CA PRO A 122 7.99 13.34 3.39
C PRO A 122 7.47 11.93 3.16
N ALA A 123 7.02 11.28 4.23
CA ALA A 123 6.35 9.99 4.18
C ALA A 123 5.17 10.04 3.18
N ARG A 124 5.00 8.95 2.42
CA ARG A 124 4.07 8.96 1.28
C ARG A 124 2.60 8.89 1.68
N GLU A 125 2.29 8.37 2.86
CA GLU A 125 0.90 8.24 3.31
C GLU A 125 0.28 9.56 3.77
N GLY A 126 1.06 10.45 4.38
CA GLY A 126 0.53 11.72 4.87
C GLY A 126 1.14 12.17 6.19
N VAL A 127 0.37 12.93 6.93
CA VAL A 127 0.76 13.58 8.18
C VAL A 127 -0.17 13.18 9.33
N ALA A 128 0.24 13.46 10.57
CA ALA A 128 -0.67 13.54 11.71
C ALA A 128 -0.85 15.00 12.14
N VAL A 129 -2.00 15.32 12.70
CA VAL A 129 -2.31 16.65 13.24
C VAL A 129 -2.69 16.54 14.72
N GLY A 130 -2.27 17.49 15.53
CA GLY A 130 -2.63 17.56 16.94
C GLY A 130 -1.86 18.62 17.69
N ALA A 131 -2.47 19.16 18.72
CA ALA A 131 -1.89 20.23 19.57
C ALA A 131 -1.45 21.49 18.78
N GLY A 132 -2.08 21.81 17.64
CA GLY A 132 -1.73 22.95 16.77
C GLY A 132 -0.46 22.70 15.94
N LEU A 133 -0.09 21.43 15.75
CA LEU A 133 1.09 21.01 15.02
C LEU A 133 0.74 19.96 13.97
N VAL A 134 1.50 19.97 12.87
CA VAL A 134 1.50 18.95 11.81
C VAL A 134 2.79 18.14 11.94
N PHE A 135 2.67 16.83 12.08
CA PHE A 135 3.78 15.90 12.24
C PHE A 135 4.01 15.10 10.96
N VAL A 136 5.24 15.01 10.51
CA VAL A 136 5.61 14.26 9.32
C VAL A 136 6.92 13.51 9.52
N GLY A 137 6.91 12.22 9.16
CA GLY A 137 8.12 11.42 9.06
C GLY A 137 8.82 11.67 7.71
N LEU A 138 10.15 11.66 7.70
CA LEU A 138 10.95 11.81 6.50
C LEU A 138 11.73 10.53 6.18
N SER A 139 12.09 10.35 4.92
CA SER A 139 12.86 9.19 4.44
C SER A 139 14.30 9.11 4.97
N ASP A 140 14.79 10.16 5.63
CA ASP A 140 16.10 10.24 6.30
C ASP A 140 16.02 9.97 7.82
N ALA A 141 14.97 9.29 8.28
CA ALA A 141 14.69 9.00 9.68
C ALA A 141 14.50 10.23 10.59
N ASN A 142 14.25 11.40 10.04
CA ASN A 142 13.80 12.55 10.81
C ASN A 142 12.27 12.54 10.99
N LEU A 143 11.81 12.86 12.19
CA LEU A 143 10.44 13.24 12.48
C LEU A 143 10.40 14.73 12.70
N VAL A 144 9.47 15.42 12.05
CA VAL A 144 9.37 16.89 12.04
C VAL A 144 8.01 17.32 12.55
N ALA A 145 7.97 18.36 13.40
CA ALA A 145 6.75 19.08 13.73
C ALA A 145 6.75 20.46 13.10
N LEU A 146 5.67 20.77 12.40
CA LEU A 146 5.43 22.05 11.77
C LEU A 146 4.28 22.75 12.48
N ARG A 147 4.34 24.07 12.58
CA ARG A 147 3.20 24.86 13.04
C ARG A 147 2.05 24.74 12.05
N GLU A 148 0.88 24.39 12.52
CA GLU A 148 -0.28 24.12 11.68
C GLU A 148 -0.65 25.30 10.77
N GLU A 149 -0.63 26.54 11.30
CA GLU A 149 -1.03 27.75 10.59
C GLU A 149 -0.01 28.23 9.54
N THR A 150 1.28 27.99 9.74
CA THR A 150 2.35 28.62 8.94
C THR A 150 3.30 27.67 8.24
N GLY A 151 3.34 26.38 8.64
CA GLY A 151 4.31 25.41 8.15
C GLY A 151 5.74 25.61 8.68
N GLU A 152 5.95 26.51 9.66
CA GLU A 152 7.26 26.72 10.29
C GLU A 152 7.66 25.51 11.14
N VAL A 153 8.93 25.11 11.06
CA VAL A 153 9.48 24.01 11.85
C VAL A 153 9.53 24.40 13.33
N VAL A 154 8.85 23.63 14.17
CA VAL A 154 8.91 23.76 15.62
C VAL A 154 10.04 22.94 16.19
N TRP A 155 10.15 21.69 15.75
CA TRP A 155 11.27 20.82 16.06
C TRP A 155 11.50 19.79 14.92
N LYS A 156 12.73 19.26 14.85
CA LYS A 156 13.14 18.18 13.97
C LYS A 156 14.04 17.23 14.75
N THR A 157 13.64 15.96 14.85
CA THR A 157 14.36 14.95 15.64
C THR A 157 14.78 13.80 14.75
N TYR A 158 16.06 13.46 14.76
CA TYR A 158 16.62 12.29 14.08
C TYR A 158 16.45 11.04 14.96
N LEU A 159 15.84 9.98 14.42
CA LEU A 159 15.47 8.77 15.15
C LEU A 159 16.11 7.48 14.60
N GLY A 160 17.01 7.61 13.64
CA GLY A 160 17.78 6.51 13.03
C GLY A 160 19.14 6.28 13.70
N ASP A 161 19.95 5.45 13.06
CA ASP A 161 21.36 5.26 13.34
C ASP A 161 22.15 5.48 12.03
N PRO A 162 22.88 6.61 11.88
CA PRO A 162 23.51 6.95 10.61
C PRO A 162 24.69 6.04 10.26
N VAL A 163 25.23 5.30 11.23
CA VAL A 163 26.37 4.40 11.02
C VAL A 163 25.93 3.00 10.64
N HIS A 164 24.89 2.47 11.33
CA HIS A 164 24.46 1.09 11.17
C HIS A 164 23.20 0.95 10.31
N GLU A 165 22.43 2.05 10.12
CA GLU A 165 21.14 2.06 9.43
C GLU A 165 21.02 3.24 8.45
N PRO A 166 21.94 3.39 7.47
CA PRO A 166 22.00 4.58 6.63
C PRO A 166 20.77 4.79 5.73
N SER A 167 19.96 3.75 5.51
CA SER A 167 18.74 3.79 4.69
C SER A 167 17.45 3.74 5.52
N ALA A 168 17.56 3.87 6.86
CA ALA A 168 16.37 3.93 7.72
C ALA A 168 15.56 5.20 7.45
N GLY A 169 14.23 5.10 7.46
CA GLY A 169 13.35 6.22 7.20
C GLY A 169 11.88 5.92 7.49
N PHE A 170 11.07 6.96 7.45
CA PHE A 170 9.62 6.85 7.62
C PHE A 170 8.94 6.81 6.26
N SER A 171 7.93 5.94 6.10
CA SER A 171 7.07 5.86 4.91
C SER A 171 5.59 5.95 5.24
N GLY A 172 5.18 5.51 6.43
CA GLY A 172 3.82 5.63 6.97
C GLY A 172 3.56 6.98 7.62
N ALA A 173 2.30 7.36 7.72
CA ALA A 173 1.89 8.54 8.47
C ALA A 173 2.07 8.31 9.99
N PRO A 174 2.48 9.34 10.75
CA PRO A 174 2.51 9.26 12.21
C PRO A 174 1.11 9.15 12.83
N VAL A 175 1.06 8.73 14.09
CA VAL A 175 -0.16 8.71 14.93
C VAL A 175 0.04 9.64 16.10
N TYR A 176 -0.83 10.65 16.26
CA TYR A 176 -0.89 11.48 17.45
C TYR A 176 -1.87 10.90 18.46
N ALA A 177 -1.41 10.56 19.65
CA ALA A 177 -2.23 10.05 20.74
C ALA A 177 -1.61 10.38 22.11
N ASP A 178 -2.43 10.74 23.08
CA ASP A 178 -2.02 10.97 24.48
C ASP A 178 -0.85 11.97 24.65
N GLY A 179 -0.70 12.95 23.75
CA GLY A 179 0.38 13.93 23.77
C GLY A 179 1.71 13.41 23.20
N LEU A 180 1.72 12.20 22.66
CA LEU A 180 2.85 11.59 21.96
C LEU A 180 2.56 11.47 20.47
N VAL A 181 3.62 11.44 19.67
CA VAL A 181 3.57 11.13 18.23
C VAL A 181 4.37 9.86 18.00
N SER A 182 3.69 8.81 17.57
CA SER A 182 4.33 7.53 17.24
C SER A 182 4.36 7.29 15.74
N ALA A 183 5.43 6.66 15.25
CA ALA A 183 5.60 6.31 13.86
C ALA A 183 6.45 5.04 13.71
N GLY A 184 6.19 4.29 12.66
CA GLY A 184 6.95 3.11 12.29
C GLY A 184 8.13 3.44 11.39
N LEU A 185 9.28 2.83 11.65
CA LEU A 185 10.48 2.98 10.83
C LEU A 185 10.60 1.82 9.84
N ASN A 186 10.93 2.14 8.58
CA ASN A 186 11.21 1.14 7.54
C ASN A 186 12.49 0.35 7.88
N ALA A 187 12.47 -0.96 7.63
CA ALA A 187 13.55 -1.89 7.95
C ALA A 187 13.84 -2.92 6.83
N ASP A 188 13.32 -2.71 5.63
CA ASP A 188 13.45 -3.65 4.49
C ASP A 188 14.90 -3.86 4.02
N PHE A 189 15.81 -3.00 4.48
CA PHE A 189 17.23 -3.06 4.11
C PHE A 189 18.11 -3.80 5.13
N GLY A 190 17.51 -4.69 5.94
CA GLY A 190 18.26 -5.52 6.89
C GLY A 190 18.54 -4.84 8.23
N TYR A 191 17.59 -4.07 8.72
CA TYR A 191 17.58 -3.49 10.07
C TYR A 191 16.51 -4.15 10.94
N ARG A 192 16.49 -3.79 12.23
CA ARG A 192 15.37 -4.14 13.11
C ARG A 192 14.26 -3.10 12.97
N GLY A 193 13.12 -3.52 12.44
CA GLY A 193 11.91 -2.71 12.40
C GLY A 193 11.50 -2.25 13.79
N ARG A 194 11.00 -1.02 13.89
CA ARG A 194 10.62 -0.44 15.18
C ARG A 194 9.54 0.61 15.07
N ILE A 195 8.81 0.77 16.15
CA ILE A 195 7.87 1.87 16.38
C ILE A 195 8.49 2.78 17.42
N ILE A 196 8.52 4.08 17.16
CA ILE A 196 9.11 5.08 18.02
C ILE A 196 8.05 6.12 18.36
N ALA A 197 7.96 6.53 19.61
CA ALA A 197 7.14 7.66 20.01
C ALA A 197 7.97 8.77 20.60
N VAL A 198 7.62 10.00 20.26
CA VAL A 198 8.22 11.22 20.80
C VAL A 198 7.17 12.08 21.48
N ASP A 199 7.57 12.89 22.43
CA ASP A 199 6.73 13.94 23.00
C ASP A 199 6.36 14.96 21.91
N ALA A 200 5.08 15.22 21.73
CA ALA A 200 4.58 16.04 20.63
C ALA A 200 5.06 17.50 20.68
N LYS A 201 5.34 18.04 21.87
CA LYS A 201 5.75 19.44 22.06
C LYS A 201 7.25 19.64 21.89
N THR A 202 8.05 18.64 22.28
CA THR A 202 9.50 18.77 22.37
C THR A 202 10.27 17.95 21.36
N GLY A 203 9.64 16.93 20.77
CA GLY A 203 10.29 15.98 19.87
C GLY A 203 11.23 14.99 20.56
N HIS A 204 11.32 15.01 21.91
CA HIS A 204 12.15 14.05 22.63
C HIS A 204 11.54 12.65 22.60
N GLU A 205 12.38 11.64 22.35
CA GLU A 205 11.95 10.25 22.37
C GLU A 205 11.41 9.86 23.73
N ALA A 206 10.18 9.32 23.73
CA ALA A 206 9.52 8.83 24.93
C ALA A 206 9.72 7.32 25.10
N TRP A 207 9.60 6.58 23.99
CA TRP A 207 9.79 5.12 23.97
C TRP A 207 10.03 4.60 22.55
N ARG A 208 10.58 3.38 22.46
CA ARG A 208 10.64 2.59 21.24
C ARG A 208 10.32 1.13 21.50
N PHE A 209 9.71 0.50 20.50
CA PHE A 209 9.42 -0.93 20.47
C PHE A 209 10.07 -1.54 19.23
N TYR A 210 10.88 -2.56 19.39
CA TYR A 210 11.49 -3.30 18.27
C TYR A 210 10.59 -4.46 17.85
N VAL A 211 10.27 -4.51 16.54
CA VAL A 211 9.46 -5.60 15.95
C VAL A 211 10.20 -6.92 16.00
N VAL A 212 11.51 -6.92 15.77
CA VAL A 212 12.35 -8.11 15.92
C VAL A 212 13.02 -8.09 17.29
N PRO A 213 12.69 -9.03 18.19
CA PRO A 213 13.22 -9.05 19.55
C PRO A 213 14.70 -9.44 19.60
N ALA A 214 15.45 -8.86 20.54
CA ALA A 214 16.81 -9.28 20.83
C ALA A 214 16.81 -10.61 21.65
N PRO A 215 17.92 -11.36 21.65
CA PRO A 215 18.04 -12.56 22.44
C PRO A 215 17.68 -12.34 23.92
N GLY A 216 16.75 -13.15 24.43
CA GLY A 216 16.25 -13.06 25.81
C GLY A 216 14.99 -12.18 25.95
N GLU A 217 14.62 -11.38 24.96
CA GLU A 217 13.33 -10.70 24.93
C GLU A 217 12.20 -11.68 24.53
N PRO A 218 10.95 -11.46 25.00
CA PRO A 218 9.81 -12.28 24.57
C PRO A 218 9.67 -12.29 23.04
N GLY A 219 9.44 -13.49 22.45
CA GLY A 219 9.38 -13.68 20.99
C GLY A 219 10.72 -14.07 20.36
N SER A 220 11.85 -13.86 21.04
CA SER A 220 13.18 -14.21 20.52
C SER A 220 13.39 -15.71 20.32
N GLU A 221 12.58 -16.55 20.96
CA GLU A 221 12.57 -18.00 20.77
C GLU A 221 12.13 -18.44 19.38
N THR A 222 11.48 -17.54 18.62
CA THR A 222 11.04 -17.77 17.22
C THR A 222 12.11 -17.39 16.19
N TRP A 223 13.26 -16.93 16.66
CA TRP A 223 14.43 -16.60 15.85
C TRP A 223 15.59 -17.53 16.13
N PRO A 224 16.50 -17.78 15.18
CA PRO A 224 17.65 -18.65 15.41
C PRO A 224 18.57 -18.09 16.50
N LYS A 225 19.06 -18.99 17.37
CA LYS A 225 19.95 -18.63 18.49
C LYS A 225 21.43 -18.67 18.13
N ASN A 226 21.78 -19.27 16.99
CA ASN A 226 23.16 -19.59 16.59
C ASN A 226 23.70 -18.65 15.51
N ASN A 227 23.00 -17.60 15.18
CA ASN A 227 23.42 -16.58 14.24
C ASN A 227 22.87 -15.19 14.65
N ASN A 228 23.18 -14.18 13.85
CA ASN A 228 22.77 -12.79 14.08
C ASN A 228 21.57 -12.34 13.24
N ALA A 229 20.76 -13.25 12.70
CA ALA A 229 19.61 -12.92 11.85
C ALA A 229 18.64 -11.89 12.50
N TRP A 230 18.47 -11.95 13.81
CA TRP A 230 17.65 -10.98 14.55
C TRP A 230 18.11 -9.53 14.43
N GLN A 231 19.42 -9.27 14.23
CA GLN A 231 19.96 -7.92 14.07
C GLN A 231 19.55 -7.29 12.74
N HIS A 232 19.27 -8.14 11.75
CA HIS A 232 18.95 -7.78 10.38
C HIS A 232 17.55 -8.26 9.95
N GLY A 233 16.71 -8.55 10.94
CA GLY A 233 15.51 -9.35 10.74
C GLY A 233 14.32 -8.65 10.06
N GLY A 234 14.41 -7.37 9.72
CA GLY A 234 13.32 -6.66 9.05
C GLY A 234 12.16 -6.30 9.98
N GLY A 235 10.93 -6.59 9.58
CA GLY A 235 9.72 -6.21 10.29
C GLY A 235 9.42 -4.72 10.15
N ALA A 236 9.49 -4.19 8.94
CA ALA A 236 9.20 -2.79 8.64
C ALA A 236 7.80 -2.40 9.15
N VAL A 237 7.66 -1.19 9.68
CA VAL A 237 6.36 -0.61 10.03
C VAL A 237 6.15 0.59 9.12
N TRP A 238 5.51 0.35 7.99
CA TRP A 238 5.46 1.29 6.86
C TRP A 238 4.07 1.85 6.57
N LEU A 239 3.08 1.48 7.40
CA LEU A 239 1.70 1.96 7.35
C LEU A 239 1.35 2.73 8.63
N VAL A 240 0.31 3.57 8.53
CA VAL A 240 -0.26 4.26 9.67
C VAL A 240 -0.81 3.26 10.69
N GLY A 241 -0.61 3.56 11.97
CA GLY A 241 -1.26 2.84 13.07
C GLY A 241 -2.68 3.33 13.34
N ALA A 242 -3.37 2.62 14.25
CA ALA A 242 -4.62 3.07 14.85
C ALA A 242 -4.42 3.36 16.35
N SER A 243 -5.28 4.17 16.96
CA SER A 243 -5.24 4.42 18.39
C SER A 243 -6.62 4.31 19.05
N ASP A 244 -6.65 3.72 20.24
CA ASP A 244 -7.81 3.68 21.11
C ASP A 244 -7.49 4.43 22.42
N PRO A 245 -7.86 5.70 22.54
CA PRO A 245 -7.59 6.48 23.74
C PRO A 245 -8.28 5.94 25.01
N GLU A 246 -9.42 5.25 24.87
CA GLU A 246 -10.14 4.66 26.00
C GLU A 246 -9.38 3.47 26.59
N LEU A 247 -8.72 2.68 25.75
CA LEU A 247 -7.86 1.57 26.18
C LEU A 247 -6.42 2.00 26.47
N GLY A 248 -6.02 3.22 26.06
CA GLY A 248 -4.64 3.69 26.11
C GLY A 248 -3.69 2.87 25.25
N LEU A 249 -4.15 2.45 24.08
CA LEU A 249 -3.41 1.57 23.16
C LEU A 249 -3.22 2.20 21.79
N VAL A 250 -2.09 1.88 21.17
CA VAL A 250 -1.83 2.08 19.74
C VAL A 250 -1.59 0.73 19.08
N PHE A 251 -2.03 0.59 17.84
CA PHE A 251 -2.00 -0.67 17.09
C PHE A 251 -1.26 -0.44 15.77
N TYR A 252 -0.36 -1.35 15.43
CA TYR A 252 0.38 -1.30 14.18
C TYR A 252 0.38 -2.67 13.49
N ALA A 253 0.30 -2.63 12.17
CA ALA A 253 0.62 -3.76 11.31
C ALA A 253 2.14 -3.76 11.04
N THR A 254 2.76 -4.93 11.08
CA THR A 254 4.19 -5.10 10.83
C THR A 254 4.43 -5.87 9.53
N GLY A 255 5.51 -5.53 8.86
CA GLY A 255 5.91 -6.15 7.61
C GLY A 255 6.73 -7.42 7.80
N ASN A 256 7.17 -7.95 6.68
CA ASN A 256 7.87 -9.21 6.53
C ASN A 256 9.23 -9.25 7.24
N ALA A 257 9.71 -10.48 7.48
CA ALA A 257 11.08 -10.71 7.89
C ALA A 257 12.07 -10.57 6.70
N VAL A 258 13.33 -10.21 7.01
CA VAL A 258 14.42 -10.11 6.03
C VAL A 258 15.41 -11.28 6.24
N PRO A 259 15.95 -11.89 5.17
CA PRO A 259 15.72 -11.64 3.74
C PRO A 259 14.26 -11.83 3.31
N GLN A 260 13.78 -10.94 2.44
CA GLN A 260 12.36 -10.91 2.00
C GLN A 260 11.95 -12.17 1.25
N TYR A 261 12.88 -12.71 0.45
CA TYR A 261 12.67 -13.90 -0.39
C TYR A 261 13.66 -14.99 0.02
N GLY A 262 13.23 -15.84 0.94
CA GLY A 262 14.04 -16.92 1.48
C GLY A 262 14.14 -16.87 3.00
N GLY A 263 14.15 -18.05 3.64
CA GLY A 263 14.04 -18.18 5.08
C GLY A 263 15.10 -19.04 5.72
N GLU A 264 16.03 -19.62 4.95
CA GLU A 264 17.01 -20.61 5.43
C GLU A 264 17.89 -20.12 6.56
N ASN A 265 18.17 -18.81 6.61
CA ASN A 265 19.02 -18.18 7.63
C ASN A 265 18.26 -17.76 8.89
N ARG A 266 16.92 -17.83 8.85
CA ARG A 266 16.05 -17.38 9.94
C ARG A 266 14.93 -18.37 10.28
N PRO A 267 15.25 -19.66 10.51
CA PRO A 267 14.24 -20.66 10.86
C PRO A 267 13.41 -20.23 12.07
N GLY A 268 12.12 -20.58 12.08
CA GLY A 268 11.14 -20.21 13.09
C GLY A 268 10.07 -19.25 12.56
N ASP A 269 9.09 -18.91 13.38
CA ASP A 269 7.94 -18.09 12.97
C ASP A 269 8.27 -16.60 12.81
N ASN A 270 9.43 -16.15 13.31
CA ASN A 270 9.97 -14.80 13.19
C ASN A 270 9.09 -13.69 13.81
N LEU A 271 8.65 -13.86 15.07
CA LEU A 271 7.91 -12.81 15.78
C LEU A 271 8.76 -11.53 15.93
N TYR A 272 8.18 -10.33 15.80
CA TYR A 272 6.75 -10.00 15.58
C TYR A 272 6.53 -9.50 14.16
N THR A 273 7.19 -10.10 13.13
CA THR A 273 6.90 -9.79 11.73
C THR A 273 5.50 -10.27 11.35
N ASP A 274 4.91 -9.69 10.31
CA ASP A 274 3.61 -10.09 9.74
C ASP A 274 2.48 -10.18 10.78
N SER A 275 2.49 -9.22 11.70
CA SER A 275 1.63 -9.24 12.89
C SER A 275 0.87 -7.93 13.05
N VAL A 276 -0.24 -8.01 13.80
CA VAL A 276 -0.78 -6.84 14.50
C VAL A 276 -0.18 -6.82 15.90
N VAL A 277 0.41 -5.69 16.28
CA VAL A 277 0.92 -5.45 17.64
C VAL A 277 0.11 -4.38 18.33
N ALA A 278 -0.24 -4.58 19.59
CA ALA A 278 -0.91 -3.60 20.45
C ALA A 278 0.06 -3.13 21.53
N LEU A 279 0.36 -1.84 21.54
CA LEU A 279 1.30 -1.23 22.46
C LEU A 279 0.58 -0.23 23.38
N GLU A 280 1.00 -0.15 24.64
CA GLU A 280 0.57 0.95 25.53
C GLU A 280 1.03 2.29 24.93
N SER A 281 0.10 3.21 24.68
CA SER A 281 0.38 4.48 24.01
C SER A 281 1.46 5.32 24.70
N LYS A 282 1.52 5.28 26.03
CA LYS A 282 2.45 6.08 26.86
C LYS A 282 3.81 5.43 27.09
N THR A 283 3.92 4.11 26.98
CA THR A 283 5.15 3.38 27.39
C THR A 283 5.77 2.53 26.30
N GLY A 284 5.04 2.27 25.20
CA GLY A 284 5.45 1.35 24.15
C GLY A 284 5.47 -0.13 24.55
N LYS A 285 4.97 -0.46 25.77
CA LYS A 285 4.95 -1.83 26.25
C LYS A 285 3.96 -2.68 25.46
N LEU A 286 4.42 -3.84 24.97
CA LEU A 286 3.57 -4.80 24.26
C LEU A 286 2.49 -5.36 25.20
N ARG A 287 1.22 -5.22 24.81
CA ARG A 287 0.07 -5.81 25.52
C ARG A 287 -0.30 -7.15 24.91
N TRP A 288 -0.37 -7.23 23.61
CA TRP A 288 -0.60 -8.45 22.85
C TRP A 288 -0.12 -8.30 21.39
N HIS A 289 0.04 -9.42 20.73
CA HIS A 289 0.25 -9.50 19.29
C HIS A 289 -0.59 -10.63 18.69
N TYR A 290 -0.80 -10.56 17.39
CA TYR A 290 -1.37 -11.65 16.60
C TYR A 290 -0.66 -11.72 15.25
N GLN A 291 -0.02 -12.86 14.96
CA GLN A 291 0.69 -13.06 13.71
C GLN A 291 -0.24 -13.65 12.64
N LEU A 292 -0.41 -12.94 11.51
CA LEU A 292 -1.28 -13.32 10.41
C LEU A 292 -0.59 -14.25 9.41
N LEU A 293 0.75 -14.21 9.37
CA LEU A 293 1.57 -15.01 8.49
C LEU A 293 2.87 -15.38 9.20
N ARG A 294 3.20 -16.67 9.21
CA ARG A 294 4.41 -17.22 9.85
C ARG A 294 5.50 -17.42 8.82
N HIS A 295 6.73 -17.05 9.17
CA HIS A 295 7.91 -17.30 8.35
C HIS A 295 7.74 -16.81 6.91
N ASP A 296 7.48 -15.54 6.75
CA ASP A 296 7.24 -14.92 5.43
C ASP A 296 8.50 -15.01 4.55
N ILE A 297 8.38 -15.66 3.40
CA ILE A 297 9.40 -15.75 2.35
C ILE A 297 8.91 -15.19 1.02
N TRP A 298 7.80 -14.43 1.03
CA TRP A 298 7.11 -13.90 -0.16
C TRP A 298 7.01 -12.37 -0.16
N GLU A 299 7.54 -11.67 0.88
CA GLU A 299 7.33 -10.24 1.10
C GLU A 299 5.82 -9.90 1.17
N ALA A 300 5.05 -10.76 1.83
CA ALA A 300 3.60 -10.64 1.84
C ALA A 300 3.12 -9.49 2.73
N ASP A 301 3.75 -9.25 3.87
CA ASP A 301 3.39 -8.23 4.86
C ASP A 301 1.98 -8.40 5.47
N VAL A 302 1.67 -7.73 6.55
CA VAL A 302 0.33 -7.23 6.86
C VAL A 302 0.22 -5.84 6.21
N ALA A 303 -0.22 -5.83 4.96
CA ALA A 303 -0.02 -4.70 4.04
C ALA A 303 -1.18 -3.69 4.02
N GLU A 304 -2.06 -3.72 5.03
CA GLU A 304 -3.15 -2.77 5.25
C GLU A 304 -3.11 -2.22 6.67
N ALA A 305 -3.48 -0.94 6.83
CA ALA A 305 -3.64 -0.34 8.15
C ALA A 305 -4.74 -1.04 8.95
N PRO A 306 -4.54 -1.37 10.23
CA PRO A 306 -5.57 -2.01 11.03
C PRO A 306 -6.74 -1.06 11.26
N VAL A 307 -7.98 -1.61 11.24
CA VAL A 307 -9.22 -0.85 11.42
C VAL A 307 -9.87 -1.24 12.75
N LEU A 308 -10.14 -0.24 13.60
CA LEU A 308 -10.87 -0.44 14.86
C LEU A 308 -12.37 -0.33 14.61
N PHE A 309 -13.14 -1.25 15.17
CA PHE A 309 -14.60 -1.26 15.04
C PHE A 309 -15.27 -1.92 16.24
N ASP A 310 -16.60 -1.84 16.30
CA ASP A 310 -17.38 -2.54 17.30
C ASP A 310 -18.12 -3.72 16.66
N ALA A 311 -17.67 -4.93 17.01
CA ALA A 311 -18.25 -6.16 16.53
C ALA A 311 -19.47 -6.59 17.37
N GLN A 312 -20.44 -7.21 16.73
CA GLN A 312 -21.55 -7.87 17.44
C GLN A 312 -21.25 -9.36 17.58
N VAL A 313 -20.95 -9.81 18.80
CA VAL A 313 -20.64 -11.21 19.10
C VAL A 313 -21.66 -11.73 20.11
N ASN A 314 -22.46 -12.71 19.72
CA ASN A 314 -23.53 -13.28 20.55
C ASN A 314 -24.50 -12.22 21.14
N GLY A 315 -24.84 -11.20 20.33
CA GLY A 315 -25.73 -10.11 20.74
C GLY A 315 -25.11 -9.04 21.63
N GLN A 316 -23.81 -9.12 21.92
CA GLN A 316 -23.05 -8.12 22.70
C GLN A 316 -22.10 -7.35 21.79
N SER A 317 -22.01 -6.03 22.01
CA SER A 317 -20.96 -5.20 21.38
C SER A 317 -19.61 -5.51 22.01
N ARG A 318 -18.58 -5.70 21.17
CA ARG A 318 -17.20 -5.91 21.58
C ARG A 318 -16.27 -5.01 20.80
N LYS A 319 -15.34 -4.36 21.51
CA LYS A 319 -14.24 -3.64 20.87
C LYS A 319 -13.41 -4.62 20.04
N ALA A 320 -13.32 -4.37 18.75
CA ALA A 320 -12.68 -5.24 17.79
C ALA A 320 -11.65 -4.49 16.93
N ILE A 321 -10.74 -5.24 16.34
CA ILE A 321 -9.77 -4.78 15.36
C ILE A 321 -9.77 -5.73 14.17
N ALA A 322 -9.78 -5.18 12.98
CA ALA A 322 -9.70 -5.91 11.73
C ALA A 322 -8.35 -5.70 11.07
N ALA A 323 -7.75 -6.77 10.54
CA ALA A 323 -6.52 -6.74 9.77
C ALA A 323 -6.67 -7.62 8.52
N MET A 324 -6.25 -7.10 7.38
CA MET A 324 -6.33 -7.78 6.10
C MET A 324 -4.97 -8.40 5.76
N ARG A 325 -4.94 -9.71 5.47
CA ARG A 325 -3.77 -10.36 4.90
C ARG A 325 -3.76 -10.15 3.39
N THR A 326 -2.59 -10.12 2.78
CA THR A 326 -2.42 -9.74 1.37
C THR A 326 -3.13 -10.65 0.36
N ASP A 327 -3.50 -11.90 0.75
CA ASP A 327 -4.33 -12.80 -0.04
C ASP A 327 -5.85 -12.53 0.05
N GLY A 328 -6.24 -11.51 0.80
CA GLY A 328 -7.63 -11.07 0.91
C GLY A 328 -8.44 -11.70 2.04
N TYR A 329 -7.81 -12.43 2.96
CA TYR A 329 -8.49 -12.90 4.17
C TYR A 329 -8.51 -11.81 5.25
N LEU A 330 -9.72 -11.50 5.75
CA LEU A 330 -9.92 -10.55 6.85
C LEU A 330 -9.88 -11.28 8.19
N PHE A 331 -8.98 -10.86 9.07
CA PHE A 331 -8.86 -11.32 10.45
C PHE A 331 -9.52 -10.32 11.38
N MET A 332 -10.45 -10.77 12.22
CA MET A 332 -11.12 -9.95 13.21
C MET A 332 -10.76 -10.44 14.61
N LEU A 333 -10.19 -9.54 15.43
CA LEU A 333 -9.67 -9.85 16.75
C LEU A 333 -10.37 -8.99 17.81
N ASP A 334 -10.46 -9.52 19.03
CA ASP A 334 -10.83 -8.74 20.21
C ASP A 334 -9.71 -7.71 20.48
N ARG A 335 -10.03 -6.44 20.44
CA ARG A 335 -9.07 -5.33 20.53
C ARG A 335 -8.38 -5.23 21.89
N VAL A 336 -9.00 -5.75 22.95
CA VAL A 336 -8.44 -5.73 24.30
C VAL A 336 -7.41 -6.84 24.51
N THR A 337 -7.64 -8.00 23.91
CA THR A 337 -6.90 -9.24 24.20
C THR A 337 -6.09 -9.79 23.03
N GLY A 338 -6.33 -9.35 21.81
CA GLY A 338 -5.73 -9.89 20.57
C GLY A 338 -6.29 -11.25 20.16
N LYS A 339 -7.28 -11.80 20.87
CA LYS A 339 -7.84 -13.11 20.54
C LYS A 339 -8.78 -13.01 19.34
N PRO A 340 -8.75 -13.97 18.40
CA PRO A 340 -9.70 -14.02 17.30
C PRO A 340 -11.16 -14.02 17.78
N LEU A 341 -12.02 -13.23 17.13
CA LEU A 341 -13.46 -13.21 17.41
C LEU A 341 -14.17 -14.43 16.82
N GLY A 342 -13.65 -14.96 15.73
CA GLY A 342 -14.12 -16.18 15.09
C GLY A 342 -13.10 -17.32 15.23
N ARG A 343 -13.49 -18.52 14.77
CA ARG A 343 -12.59 -19.67 14.76
C ARG A 343 -11.48 -19.45 13.70
N ILE A 344 -10.24 -19.67 14.11
CA ILE A 344 -9.08 -19.76 13.21
C ILE A 344 -8.64 -21.22 13.18
N GLU A 345 -8.25 -21.72 12.02
CA GLU A 345 -7.64 -23.04 11.85
C GLU A 345 -6.25 -22.88 11.22
N ASP A 346 -5.33 -23.71 11.67
CA ASP A 346 -4.00 -23.83 11.10
C ASP A 346 -4.06 -24.82 9.92
N ARG A 347 -3.96 -24.31 8.69
CA ARG A 347 -3.93 -25.14 7.47
C ARG A 347 -2.49 -25.47 7.10
N ARG A 348 -2.26 -26.73 6.72
CA ARG A 348 -0.97 -27.16 6.17
C ARG A 348 -0.72 -26.43 4.84
N VAL A 349 0.54 -25.99 4.65
CA VAL A 349 1.00 -25.32 3.43
C VAL A 349 2.16 -26.11 2.81
N PRO A 350 2.47 -25.91 1.51
CA PRO A 350 3.60 -26.55 0.86
C PRO A 350 4.90 -26.31 1.62
N GLN A 351 5.75 -27.33 1.71
CA GLN A 351 6.97 -27.31 2.49
C GLN A 351 8.20 -27.28 1.60
N ASP A 352 9.20 -26.48 2.00
CA ASP A 352 10.56 -26.51 1.47
C ASP A 352 11.55 -26.63 2.64
N ALA A 353 12.27 -27.75 2.67
CA ALA A 353 13.19 -28.04 3.78
C ALA A 353 14.40 -27.10 3.80
N PHE A 354 14.81 -26.57 2.65
CA PHE A 354 15.91 -25.62 2.57
C PHE A 354 15.49 -24.26 3.15
N GLN A 355 14.34 -23.72 2.74
CA GLN A 355 13.83 -22.43 3.21
C GLN A 355 13.22 -22.47 4.62
N LYS A 356 13.09 -23.65 5.23
CA LYS A 356 12.54 -23.82 6.59
C LYS A 356 11.11 -23.28 6.74
N THR A 357 10.30 -23.45 5.69
CA THR A 357 8.91 -22.98 5.66
C THR A 357 8.11 -23.39 6.88
N ALA A 358 7.21 -22.53 7.35
CA ALA A 358 6.28 -22.87 8.42
C ALA A 358 5.37 -24.04 8.01
N ALA A 359 5.09 -24.96 8.94
CA ALA A 359 4.29 -26.15 8.67
C ALA A 359 2.83 -25.82 8.35
N THR A 360 2.31 -24.76 8.95
CA THR A 360 0.91 -24.31 8.83
C THR A 360 0.83 -22.79 8.79
N GLN A 361 -0.27 -22.32 8.23
CA GLN A 361 -0.63 -20.89 8.26
C GLN A 361 -2.06 -20.72 8.81
N PRO A 362 -2.35 -19.60 9.51
CA PRO A 362 -3.67 -19.34 10.08
C PRO A 362 -4.68 -18.95 9.00
N TYR A 363 -5.90 -19.49 9.10
CA TYR A 363 -7.02 -19.12 8.22
C TYR A 363 -8.31 -18.93 9.02
N PRO A 364 -9.04 -17.83 8.80
CA PRO A 364 -10.37 -17.64 9.40
C PRO A 364 -11.38 -18.63 8.78
N VAL A 365 -12.00 -19.45 9.64
CA VAL A 365 -12.91 -20.50 9.20
C VAL A 365 -14.21 -19.90 8.68
N GLY A 366 -14.56 -20.29 7.46
CA GLY A 366 -15.77 -19.84 6.81
C GLY A 366 -15.70 -18.44 6.20
N ALA A 367 -14.58 -17.73 6.28
CA ALA A 367 -14.39 -16.46 5.58
C ALA A 367 -14.28 -16.63 4.06
N ASP A 368 -14.68 -15.61 3.32
CA ASP A 368 -14.39 -15.51 1.88
C ASP A 368 -13.17 -14.63 1.67
N PRO A 369 -12.18 -15.04 0.86
CA PRO A 369 -11.10 -14.16 0.44
C PRO A 369 -11.59 -13.13 -0.58
N VAL A 370 -11.10 -11.90 -0.49
CA VAL A 370 -11.42 -10.84 -1.47
C VAL A 370 -10.86 -11.17 -2.85
N LEU A 371 -9.68 -11.79 -2.87
CA LEU A 371 -8.97 -12.12 -4.11
C LEU A 371 -9.24 -13.56 -4.55
N PRO A 372 -9.11 -13.87 -5.86
CA PRO A 372 -9.21 -15.22 -6.36
C PRO A 372 -8.14 -16.14 -5.76
N ASP A 373 -8.52 -17.39 -5.54
CA ASP A 373 -7.60 -18.46 -5.11
C ASP A 373 -6.78 -19.03 -6.28
N CYS A 374 -5.90 -19.98 -5.97
CA CYS A 374 -5.04 -20.61 -6.97
C CYS A 374 -5.81 -21.47 -8.01
N ASP A 375 -7.01 -21.96 -7.68
CA ASP A 375 -7.79 -22.77 -8.64
C ASP A 375 -8.35 -21.89 -9.76
N TYR A 376 -8.71 -20.64 -9.44
CA TYR A 376 -9.03 -19.64 -10.48
C TYR A 376 -7.83 -19.37 -11.39
N TRP A 377 -6.64 -19.15 -10.81
CA TRP A 377 -5.44 -18.79 -11.58
C TRP A 377 -4.95 -19.93 -12.46
N ARG A 378 -5.07 -21.19 -12.04
CA ARG A 378 -4.73 -22.37 -12.84
C ARG A 378 -5.59 -22.53 -14.08
N GLN A 379 -6.76 -21.92 -14.13
CA GLN A 379 -7.66 -21.92 -15.29
C GLN A 379 -7.37 -20.78 -16.28
N GLN A 380 -6.47 -19.83 -15.92
CA GLN A 380 -6.13 -18.72 -16.79
C GLN A 380 -5.05 -19.13 -17.82
N PRO A 381 -5.00 -18.45 -18.99
CA PRO A 381 -3.99 -18.71 -20.01
C PRO A 381 -2.62 -18.15 -19.58
N VAL A 382 -1.95 -18.84 -18.67
CA VAL A 382 -0.61 -18.45 -18.21
C VAL A 382 0.45 -18.77 -19.24
N PRO A 383 1.58 -18.04 -19.28
CA PRO A 383 2.67 -18.29 -20.20
C PRO A 383 3.24 -19.72 -20.09
N LYS A 384 3.72 -20.26 -21.20
CA LYS A 384 4.30 -21.60 -21.26
C LYS A 384 5.57 -21.69 -20.38
N GLY A 385 5.73 -22.80 -19.69
CA GLY A 385 6.89 -23.06 -18.83
C GLY A 385 6.73 -22.64 -17.37
N PHE A 386 5.64 -21.92 -17.04
CA PHE A 386 5.33 -21.55 -15.66
C PHE A 386 4.40 -22.55 -14.98
N GLU A 387 4.61 -22.75 -13.68
CA GLU A 387 3.67 -23.41 -12.77
C GLU A 387 2.93 -22.35 -11.96
N VAL A 388 1.61 -22.52 -11.77
CA VAL A 388 0.81 -21.66 -10.90
C VAL A 388 0.74 -22.28 -9.51
N GLY A 389 1.38 -21.65 -8.55
CA GLY A 389 1.31 -21.96 -7.14
C GLY A 389 0.10 -21.34 -6.45
N CYS A 390 -0.26 -21.90 -5.29
CA CYS A 390 -1.14 -21.26 -4.35
C CYS A 390 -0.34 -20.30 -3.46
N PHE A 391 -1.00 -19.32 -2.88
CA PHE A 391 -0.39 -18.51 -1.83
C PHE A 391 0.28 -19.42 -0.79
N PHE A 392 1.53 -19.14 -0.43
CA PHE A 392 2.41 -19.98 0.38
C PHE A 392 3.09 -21.15 -0.33
N THR A 393 3.13 -21.22 -1.65
CA THR A 393 3.96 -22.18 -2.36
C THR A 393 5.40 -21.64 -2.42
N PRO A 394 6.42 -22.33 -1.86
CA PRO A 394 7.79 -21.83 -1.93
C PRO A 394 8.36 -21.99 -3.34
N ALA A 395 9.05 -21.00 -3.87
CA ALA A 395 9.92 -21.16 -5.02
C ALA A 395 11.08 -22.10 -4.65
N SER A 396 11.51 -22.98 -5.56
CA SER A 396 12.58 -23.97 -5.29
C SER A 396 13.40 -24.25 -6.55
N LEU A 397 14.53 -24.94 -6.43
CA LEU A 397 15.31 -25.36 -7.59
C LEU A 397 14.54 -26.31 -8.51
N GLN A 398 13.60 -27.10 -7.95
CA GLN A 398 12.71 -27.99 -8.72
C GLN A 398 11.54 -27.23 -9.34
N ARG A 399 11.24 -26.01 -8.86
CA ARG A 399 10.21 -25.09 -9.33
C ARG A 399 10.80 -23.73 -9.58
N PRO A 400 11.65 -23.57 -10.60
CA PRO A 400 12.38 -22.33 -10.84
C PRO A 400 11.51 -21.21 -11.45
N ALA A 401 10.29 -21.52 -11.91
CA ALA A 401 9.38 -20.58 -12.54
C ALA A 401 7.97 -20.74 -11.97
N LEU A 402 7.74 -20.08 -10.84
CA LEU A 402 6.48 -20.13 -10.10
C LEU A 402 5.72 -18.80 -10.26
N LEU A 403 4.46 -18.88 -10.69
CA LEU A 403 3.51 -17.78 -10.60
C LEU A 403 2.64 -17.91 -9.37
N GLU A 404 2.53 -16.86 -8.58
CA GLU A 404 1.81 -16.87 -7.31
C GLU A 404 1.02 -15.58 -7.09
N PRO A 405 -0.22 -15.65 -6.53
CA PRO A 405 -1.07 -14.47 -6.29
C PRO A 405 -0.70 -13.77 -4.97
N VAL A 406 0.40 -13.01 -4.98
CA VAL A 406 0.84 -12.17 -3.85
C VAL A 406 0.62 -10.67 -4.14
N TYR A 407 0.78 -9.80 -3.13
CA TYR A 407 0.60 -8.33 -3.19
C TYR A 407 -0.80 -7.84 -3.56
N GLY A 408 -1.80 -8.65 -3.42
CA GLY A 408 -3.15 -8.28 -3.81
C GLY A 408 -3.77 -7.18 -2.96
N MET A 409 -3.82 -7.36 -1.64
CA MET A 409 -4.32 -6.39 -0.68
C MET A 409 -3.13 -5.63 -0.09
N ARG A 410 -2.65 -4.58 -0.80
CA ARG A 410 -1.45 -3.85 -0.37
C ARG A 410 -1.62 -2.35 -0.53
N ALA A 411 -1.63 -1.62 0.58
CA ALA A 411 -1.72 -0.15 0.65
C ALA A 411 -2.96 0.43 -0.07
N THR A 412 -4.09 -0.24 0.06
CA THR A 412 -5.39 0.20 -0.43
C THR A 412 -6.39 0.23 0.73
N PRO A 413 -6.33 1.25 1.61
CA PRO A 413 -6.98 1.23 2.90
C PRO A 413 -8.47 0.94 2.80
N MET A 414 -8.92 -0.04 3.58
CA MET A 414 -10.34 -0.43 3.65
C MET A 414 -11.14 0.54 4.50
N ALA A 415 -12.46 0.63 4.25
CA ALA A 415 -13.40 1.38 5.08
C ALA A 415 -14.32 0.44 5.85
N PHE A 416 -14.77 0.85 7.05
CA PHE A 416 -15.80 0.16 7.83
C PHE A 416 -17.00 1.07 8.04
N ASP A 417 -18.17 0.63 7.61
CA ASP A 417 -19.43 1.34 7.83
C ASP A 417 -20.22 0.71 9.00
N PRO A 418 -20.41 1.43 10.12
CA PRO A 418 -21.13 0.93 11.26
C PRO A 418 -22.65 0.74 11.01
N GLN A 419 -23.24 1.35 9.97
CA GLN A 419 -24.65 1.21 9.63
C GLN A 419 -24.91 -0.12 8.89
N THR A 420 -24.16 -0.38 7.81
CA THR A 420 -24.24 -1.66 7.07
C THR A 420 -23.52 -2.78 7.81
N ARG A 421 -22.53 -2.44 8.65
CA ARG A 421 -21.55 -3.35 9.27
C ARG A 421 -20.69 -4.08 8.25
N PHE A 422 -20.40 -3.43 7.13
CA PHE A 422 -19.55 -3.96 6.09
C PHE A 422 -18.17 -3.31 6.13
N PHE A 423 -17.16 -4.11 5.85
CA PHE A 423 -15.86 -3.62 5.40
C PHE A 423 -15.88 -3.50 3.88
N TYR A 424 -15.43 -2.37 3.37
CA TYR A 424 -15.23 -2.16 1.94
C TYR A 424 -13.73 -2.20 1.67
N ALA A 425 -13.29 -3.28 1.06
CA ALA A 425 -11.89 -3.56 0.80
C ALA A 425 -11.59 -3.50 -0.70
N THR A 426 -10.50 -2.84 -1.06
CA THR A 426 -10.03 -2.74 -2.44
C THR A 426 -8.71 -3.46 -2.58
N GLY A 427 -8.48 -4.06 -3.73
CA GLY A 427 -7.25 -4.80 -4.01
C GLY A 427 -6.98 -4.95 -5.49
N ASN A 428 -5.85 -5.58 -5.82
CA ASN A 428 -5.48 -5.89 -7.18
C ASN A 428 -5.18 -7.40 -7.31
N ALA A 429 -6.03 -8.11 -8.01
CA ALA A 429 -5.81 -9.51 -8.35
C ALA A 429 -4.77 -9.61 -9.46
N GLY A 430 -3.77 -10.45 -9.30
CA GLY A 430 -2.70 -10.65 -10.27
C GLY A 430 -1.73 -11.72 -9.83
N LEU A 431 -0.88 -12.16 -10.75
CA LEU A 431 0.17 -13.13 -10.48
C LEU A 431 1.53 -12.43 -10.47
N GLN A 432 2.41 -12.91 -9.60
CA GLN A 432 3.81 -12.51 -9.54
C GLN A 432 4.68 -13.70 -9.92
N TRP A 433 5.83 -13.44 -10.52
CA TRP A 433 6.80 -14.48 -10.83
C TRP A 433 7.87 -14.56 -9.76
N PHE A 434 8.04 -15.76 -9.21
CA PHE A 434 9.10 -16.10 -8.27
C PHE A 434 10.06 -17.08 -8.91
N TRP A 435 11.36 -16.88 -8.66
CA TRP A 435 12.39 -17.87 -8.99
C TRP A 435 13.43 -17.93 -7.88
N ARG A 436 14.12 -19.03 -7.80
CA ARG A 436 15.25 -19.20 -6.91
C ARG A 436 16.54 -18.99 -7.67
N GLY A 437 17.38 -18.04 -7.22
CA GLY A 437 18.73 -17.86 -7.71
C GLY A 437 19.65 -19.05 -7.35
N GLU A 438 20.77 -19.20 -8.07
CA GLU A 438 21.73 -20.27 -7.84
C GLU A 438 22.49 -20.17 -6.51
N ASN A 439 22.70 -18.95 -6.04
CA ASN A 439 23.34 -18.72 -4.76
C ASN A 439 22.37 -19.10 -3.63
N PRO A 440 22.78 -20.04 -2.73
CA PRO A 440 21.98 -20.36 -1.56
C PRO A 440 21.61 -19.09 -0.80
N GLY A 441 20.33 -18.96 -0.45
CA GLY A 441 19.81 -17.77 0.25
C GLY A 441 19.37 -16.62 -0.63
N PHE A 442 19.57 -16.70 -1.94
CA PHE A 442 19.09 -15.67 -2.85
C PHE A 442 17.86 -16.13 -3.61
N PHE A 443 16.73 -15.48 -3.32
CA PHE A 443 15.46 -15.62 -4.02
C PHE A 443 15.09 -14.28 -4.63
N SER A 444 14.44 -14.29 -5.77
CA SER A 444 14.07 -13.07 -6.46
C SER A 444 12.61 -13.06 -6.85
N LEU A 445 12.01 -11.88 -6.77
CA LEU A 445 10.68 -11.59 -7.29
C LEU A 445 10.81 -10.78 -8.58
N THR A 446 10.14 -11.22 -9.63
CA THR A 446 9.98 -10.44 -10.84
C THR A 446 8.55 -9.94 -10.98
N LEU A 447 8.41 -8.66 -11.28
CA LEU A 447 7.12 -8.04 -11.59
C LEU A 447 6.56 -8.61 -12.91
N SER A 448 5.23 -8.68 -12.99
CA SER A 448 4.48 -9.24 -14.13
C SER A 448 4.84 -8.65 -15.50
N GLY A 449 5.44 -7.46 -15.54
CA GLY A 449 5.84 -6.79 -16.78
C GLY A 449 6.98 -7.47 -17.56
N ARG A 450 7.73 -8.39 -16.94
CA ARG A 450 8.79 -9.17 -17.59
C ARG A 450 8.30 -10.47 -18.19
N VAL A 451 7.07 -10.88 -17.89
CA VAL A 451 6.46 -12.09 -18.42
C VAL A 451 5.37 -11.68 -19.40
N PRO A 452 5.51 -12.02 -20.71
CA PRO A 452 4.56 -11.58 -21.71
C PRO A 452 3.12 -11.92 -21.38
N GLY A 453 2.23 -10.93 -21.48
CA GLY A 453 0.79 -11.13 -21.29
C GLY A 453 0.34 -11.33 -19.84
N LEU A 454 1.25 -11.48 -18.87
CA LEU A 454 0.87 -11.73 -17.47
C LEU A 454 0.10 -10.55 -16.84
N ASN A 455 0.47 -9.33 -17.20
CA ASN A 455 -0.23 -8.11 -16.77
C ASN A 455 -1.68 -8.02 -17.27
N LYS A 456 -2.01 -8.71 -18.40
CA LYS A 456 -3.38 -8.78 -18.95
C LYS A 456 -4.32 -9.59 -18.06
N LEU A 457 -3.78 -10.44 -17.19
CA LEU A 457 -4.56 -11.23 -16.22
C LEU A 457 -4.90 -10.44 -14.95
N SER A 458 -4.27 -9.27 -14.74
CA SER A 458 -4.50 -8.46 -13.54
C SER A 458 -5.79 -7.65 -13.64
N PHE A 459 -6.49 -7.51 -12.52
CA PHE A 459 -7.70 -6.68 -12.39
C PHE A 459 -7.86 -6.14 -10.98
N GLY A 460 -8.49 -4.98 -10.86
CA GLY A 460 -8.84 -4.39 -9.58
C GLY A 460 -10.10 -5.00 -8.98
N VAL A 461 -10.23 -4.94 -7.66
CA VAL A 461 -11.39 -5.46 -6.91
C VAL A 461 -11.85 -4.42 -5.89
N LEU A 462 -13.17 -4.28 -5.72
CA LEU A 462 -13.83 -3.68 -4.57
C LEU A 462 -14.86 -4.68 -4.03
N ALA A 463 -14.76 -5.05 -2.77
CA ALA A 463 -15.64 -6.01 -2.13
C ALA A 463 -16.22 -5.47 -0.82
N ALA A 464 -17.49 -5.77 -0.55
CA ALA A 464 -18.13 -5.55 0.74
C ALA A 464 -18.15 -6.87 1.53
N ILE A 465 -17.54 -6.86 2.72
CA ILE A 465 -17.44 -8.01 3.61
C ILE A 465 -18.30 -7.76 4.84
N ASP A 466 -19.27 -8.62 5.11
CA ASP A 466 -20.10 -8.53 6.30
C ASP A 466 -19.28 -8.91 7.56
N SER A 467 -19.09 -7.97 8.48
CA SER A 467 -18.32 -8.18 9.72
C SER A 467 -18.91 -9.23 10.66
N ARG A 468 -20.18 -9.61 10.49
CA ARG A 468 -20.87 -10.62 11.32
C ARG A 468 -20.59 -12.04 10.84
N THR A 469 -20.36 -12.23 9.54
CA THR A 469 -20.24 -13.55 8.89
C THR A 469 -18.87 -13.77 8.25
N ASN A 470 -18.10 -12.72 8.05
CA ASN A 470 -16.86 -12.69 7.27
C ASN A 470 -17.05 -13.19 5.82
N LYS A 471 -18.25 -12.90 5.25
CA LYS A 471 -18.64 -13.27 3.89
C LYS A 471 -18.73 -12.03 3.00
N ILE A 472 -18.39 -12.20 1.73
CA ILE A 472 -18.59 -11.17 0.71
C ILE A 472 -20.08 -11.05 0.40
N THR A 473 -20.63 -9.85 0.59
CA THR A 473 -22.03 -9.53 0.26
C THR A 473 -22.17 -9.12 -1.20
N TRP A 474 -21.25 -8.30 -1.67
CA TRP A 474 -21.13 -7.92 -3.08
C TRP A 474 -19.67 -7.64 -3.45
N LYS A 475 -19.36 -7.74 -4.75
CA LYS A 475 -18.01 -7.57 -5.29
C LYS A 475 -18.08 -6.93 -6.68
N LYS A 476 -17.11 -6.06 -6.99
CA LYS A 476 -16.90 -5.43 -8.30
C LYS A 476 -15.48 -5.72 -8.78
N GLU A 477 -15.34 -5.92 -10.08
CA GLU A 477 -14.05 -6.12 -10.75
C GLU A 477 -13.81 -5.01 -11.78
N PHE A 478 -12.55 -4.54 -11.86
CA PHE A 478 -12.15 -3.43 -12.73
C PHE A 478 -11.01 -3.89 -13.63
N ARG A 479 -11.18 -3.78 -14.94
CA ARG A 479 -10.17 -4.24 -15.90
C ARG A 479 -9.03 -3.23 -16.13
N VAL A 480 -9.19 -1.98 -15.74
CA VAL A 480 -8.22 -0.91 -15.99
C VAL A 480 -7.71 -0.36 -14.66
N GLY A 481 -6.40 -0.51 -14.44
CA GLY A 481 -5.70 0.12 -13.34
C GLY A 481 -6.04 -0.45 -11.95
N ARG A 482 -5.28 0.02 -10.96
CA ARG A 482 -5.44 -0.36 -9.56
C ARG A 482 -6.43 0.59 -8.89
N PRO A 483 -7.48 0.11 -8.21
CA PRO A 483 -8.37 0.98 -7.43
C PRO A 483 -7.62 1.58 -6.24
N SER A 484 -8.06 2.76 -5.78
CA SER A 484 -7.61 3.35 -4.52
C SER A 484 -8.28 2.66 -3.32
N GLY A 485 -7.96 3.11 -2.10
CA GLY A 485 -8.72 2.71 -0.92
C GLY A 485 -10.17 3.24 -0.93
N ALA A 486 -11.01 2.67 -0.09
CA ALA A 486 -12.42 3.03 0.02
C ALA A 486 -12.67 4.16 1.04
N LEU A 487 -13.77 4.90 0.86
CA LEU A 487 -14.39 5.81 1.80
C LEU A 487 -15.87 5.42 1.93
N ALA A 488 -16.36 5.19 3.13
CA ALA A 488 -17.78 4.99 3.40
C ALA A 488 -18.40 6.22 4.07
N THR A 489 -19.69 6.51 3.81
CA THR A 489 -20.39 7.66 4.40
C THR A 489 -21.74 7.27 4.99
N ALA A 490 -22.19 8.02 6.00
CA ALA A 490 -23.51 7.91 6.60
C ALA A 490 -24.65 8.19 5.60
N GLY A 491 -24.34 8.79 4.45
CA GLY A 491 -25.26 8.93 3.32
C GLY A 491 -25.55 7.63 2.56
N GLY A 492 -25.00 6.48 2.99
CA GLY A 492 -25.20 5.17 2.39
C GLY A 492 -24.37 4.98 1.11
N LEU A 493 -23.22 5.62 1.01
CA LEU A 493 -22.36 5.60 -0.16
C LEU A 493 -20.97 5.03 0.16
N VAL A 494 -20.38 4.37 -0.84
CA VAL A 494 -18.97 4.01 -0.86
C VAL A 494 -18.31 4.70 -2.05
N PHE A 495 -17.28 5.50 -1.78
CA PHE A 495 -16.49 6.15 -2.81
C PHE A 495 -15.16 5.44 -3.00
N GLN A 496 -14.70 5.38 -4.24
CA GLN A 496 -13.34 4.98 -4.60
C GLN A 496 -12.86 5.75 -5.82
N MET A 497 -11.55 5.89 -5.95
CA MET A 497 -10.93 6.36 -7.18
C MET A 497 -10.54 5.16 -8.03
N ALA A 498 -11.15 5.02 -9.20
CA ALA A 498 -10.85 3.93 -10.12
C ALA A 498 -9.52 4.19 -10.87
N GLY A 499 -8.88 3.12 -11.34
CA GLY A 499 -7.61 3.23 -12.07
C GLY A 499 -7.68 4.00 -13.39
N ASP A 500 -8.88 4.15 -13.97
CA ASP A 500 -9.15 4.91 -15.20
C ASP A 500 -9.37 6.42 -14.98
N GLY A 501 -9.23 6.90 -13.73
CA GLY A 501 -9.39 8.29 -13.36
C GLY A 501 -10.81 8.75 -13.05
N ASN A 502 -11.74 7.82 -12.91
CA ASN A 502 -13.09 8.10 -12.44
C ASN A 502 -13.17 8.05 -10.91
N LEU A 503 -13.64 9.14 -10.29
CA LEU A 503 -14.16 9.06 -8.93
C LEU A 503 -15.56 8.45 -9.01
N GLN A 504 -15.78 7.36 -8.28
CA GLN A 504 -17.02 6.57 -8.35
C GLN A 504 -17.71 6.52 -7.00
N ALA A 505 -19.03 6.56 -6.98
CA ALA A 505 -19.89 6.37 -5.81
C ALA A 505 -20.81 5.17 -6.02
N TYR A 506 -20.80 4.26 -5.06
CA TYR A 506 -21.62 3.05 -5.05
C TYR A 506 -22.62 3.08 -3.90
N ASP A 507 -23.76 2.45 -4.08
CA ASP A 507 -24.67 2.12 -2.98
C ASP A 507 -23.96 1.15 -2.02
N ALA A 508 -23.85 1.56 -0.77
CA ALA A 508 -23.12 0.84 0.26
C ALA A 508 -23.72 -0.58 0.51
N SER A 509 -25.03 -0.75 0.34
CA SER A 509 -25.71 -1.99 0.66
C SER A 509 -25.60 -3.07 -0.42
N ASN A 510 -25.48 -2.69 -1.70
CA ASN A 510 -25.59 -3.64 -2.83
C ASN A 510 -24.52 -3.44 -3.93
N GLY A 511 -23.69 -2.40 -3.82
CA GLY A 511 -22.61 -2.11 -4.77
C GLY A 511 -23.08 -1.58 -6.13
N SER A 512 -24.33 -1.11 -6.28
CA SER A 512 -24.77 -0.46 -7.52
C SER A 512 -24.02 0.85 -7.73
N LEU A 513 -23.47 1.08 -8.93
CA LEU A 513 -22.85 2.35 -9.29
C LEU A 513 -23.94 3.41 -9.42
N LEU A 514 -23.88 4.44 -8.59
CA LEU A 514 -24.85 5.54 -8.56
C LEU A 514 -24.35 6.81 -9.26
N TRP A 515 -23.04 7.03 -9.26
CA TRP A 515 -22.44 8.21 -9.85
C TRP A 515 -20.96 7.97 -10.18
N GLN A 516 -20.46 8.70 -11.18
CA GLN A 516 -19.03 8.77 -11.49
C GLN A 516 -18.65 10.10 -12.13
N PHE A 517 -17.40 10.51 -11.97
CA PHE A 517 -16.86 11.74 -12.51
C PHE A 517 -15.42 11.53 -13.01
N GLN A 518 -15.17 11.85 -14.29
CA GLN A 518 -13.86 11.75 -14.91
C GLN A 518 -12.98 12.97 -14.60
N THR A 519 -11.83 12.73 -13.96
CA THR A 519 -10.88 13.78 -13.56
C THR A 519 -9.83 14.11 -14.61
N GLY A 520 -9.65 13.26 -15.63
CA GLY A 520 -8.75 13.49 -16.76
C GLY A 520 -7.33 12.93 -16.55
N ASP A 521 -7.08 12.18 -15.46
CA ASP A 521 -5.78 11.56 -15.19
C ASP A 521 -5.98 10.14 -14.64
N LEU A 522 -4.96 9.28 -14.72
CA LEU A 522 -5.07 7.88 -14.28
C LEU A 522 -4.87 7.74 -12.78
N GLY A 523 -5.65 6.86 -12.16
CA GLY A 523 -5.57 6.56 -10.74
C GLY A 523 -5.93 7.75 -9.85
N GLY A 524 -5.52 7.69 -8.59
CA GLY A 524 -5.69 8.76 -7.60
C GLY A 524 -5.54 8.25 -6.18
N SER A 525 -5.58 9.17 -5.21
CA SER A 525 -5.53 8.84 -3.79
C SER A 525 -6.87 8.29 -3.29
N PRO A 526 -6.89 7.57 -2.15
CA PRO A 526 -8.14 7.23 -1.48
C PRO A 526 -8.96 8.47 -1.17
N PRO A 527 -10.27 8.50 -1.50
CA PRO A 527 -11.13 9.66 -1.22
C PRO A 527 -11.27 9.92 0.26
N ILE A 528 -11.47 11.18 0.62
CA ILE A 528 -11.81 11.64 1.97
C ILE A 528 -13.11 12.43 1.95
N ALA A 529 -13.74 12.62 3.12
CA ALA A 529 -14.91 13.48 3.27
C ALA A 529 -14.66 14.52 4.37
N TYR A 530 -15.14 15.74 4.14
CA TYR A 530 -15.05 16.82 5.13
C TYR A 530 -16.22 17.80 4.99
N GLU A 531 -16.46 18.60 6.01
CA GLU A 531 -17.44 19.70 5.99
C GLU A 531 -16.68 21.02 5.91
N SER A 532 -17.16 21.95 5.11
CA SER A 532 -16.66 23.34 5.08
C SER A 532 -17.78 24.30 4.72
N GLY A 533 -17.95 25.33 5.55
CA GLY A 533 -18.99 26.34 5.35
C GLY A 533 -20.43 25.82 5.39
N GLY A 534 -20.70 24.73 6.10
CA GLY A 534 -22.01 24.09 6.21
C GLY A 534 -22.35 23.17 5.04
N GLU A 535 -21.40 22.85 4.18
CA GLU A 535 -21.55 21.93 3.03
C GLU A 535 -20.60 20.73 3.14
N ASP A 536 -21.10 19.56 2.75
CA ASP A 536 -20.32 18.32 2.69
C ASP A 536 -19.49 18.25 1.41
N TYR A 537 -18.23 17.84 1.55
CA TYR A 537 -17.31 17.66 0.42
C TYR A 537 -16.73 16.23 0.42
N ILE A 538 -16.51 15.74 -0.81
CA ILE A 538 -15.65 14.58 -1.07
C ILE A 538 -14.40 15.08 -1.77
N ALA A 539 -13.21 14.67 -1.36
CA ALA A 539 -11.98 15.09 -2.04
C ALA A 539 -11.05 13.91 -2.32
N THR A 540 -10.26 14.04 -3.38
CA THR A 540 -9.21 13.09 -3.78
C THR A 540 -8.08 13.81 -4.48
N ILE A 541 -6.88 13.21 -4.54
CA ILE A 541 -5.72 13.76 -5.26
C ILE A 541 -5.54 12.96 -6.55
N VAL A 542 -5.54 13.64 -7.69
CA VAL A 542 -5.35 13.03 -9.00
C VAL A 542 -4.43 13.90 -9.84
N GLY A 543 -3.46 13.32 -10.54
CA GLY A 543 -2.57 14.05 -11.47
C GLY A 543 -1.79 15.22 -10.85
N GLY A 544 -1.56 15.21 -9.53
CA GLY A 544 -0.90 16.31 -8.83
C GLY A 544 -1.80 17.47 -8.46
N THR A 545 -3.11 17.28 -8.44
CA THR A 545 -4.09 18.27 -8.00
C THR A 545 -5.09 17.65 -7.02
N VAL A 546 -5.54 18.43 -6.05
CA VAL A 546 -6.67 18.06 -5.18
C VAL A 546 -7.95 18.44 -5.90
N TRP A 547 -8.86 17.49 -6.04
CA TRP A 547 -10.21 17.69 -6.52
C TRP A 547 -11.18 17.64 -5.35
N ALA A 548 -12.05 18.62 -5.20
CA ALA A 548 -13.11 18.63 -4.22
C ALA A 548 -14.48 18.72 -4.87
N PHE A 549 -15.40 17.90 -4.40
CA PHE A 549 -16.73 17.71 -4.94
C PHE A 549 -17.78 18.00 -3.88
N LYS A 550 -18.86 18.70 -4.27
CA LYS A 550 -20.05 18.95 -3.45
C LYS A 550 -21.31 18.87 -4.29
N LEU A 551 -22.48 18.86 -3.67
CA LEU A 551 -23.73 18.95 -4.40
C LEU A 551 -23.76 20.23 -5.25
N ASP A 552 -24.28 20.08 -6.47
CA ASP A 552 -24.40 21.17 -7.46
C ASP A 552 -23.06 21.86 -7.81
N GLY A 553 -21.91 21.18 -7.66
CA GLY A 553 -20.61 21.63 -8.13
C GLY A 553 -20.60 21.79 -9.65
N THR A 554 -19.95 22.86 -10.18
CA THR A 554 -20.13 23.31 -11.55
C THR A 554 -18.95 23.08 -12.49
N LEU A 555 -17.80 22.65 -11.97
CA LEU A 555 -16.64 22.38 -12.83
C LEU A 555 -16.90 21.15 -13.70
N PRO A 556 -16.55 21.21 -15.00
CA PRO A 556 -16.81 20.13 -15.93
C PRO A 556 -15.88 18.94 -15.71
N GLN A 557 -16.35 17.76 -16.12
CA GLN A 557 -15.49 16.58 -16.29
C GLN A 557 -14.41 16.87 -17.34
N ARG A 558 -13.26 16.22 -17.17
CA ARG A 558 -12.20 16.24 -18.19
C ARG A 558 -12.33 15.04 -19.12
N SER A 559 -11.67 15.09 -20.26
CA SER A 559 -11.57 13.93 -21.15
C SER A 559 -10.82 12.80 -20.45
N ALA A 560 -11.29 11.56 -20.61
CA ALA A 560 -10.57 10.41 -20.12
C ALA A 560 -9.16 10.36 -20.74
N PRO A 561 -8.12 10.06 -19.96
CA PRO A 561 -6.79 9.85 -20.51
C PRO A 561 -6.82 8.65 -21.46
N PRO A 562 -5.93 8.60 -22.47
CA PRO A 562 -5.82 7.43 -23.32
C PRO A 562 -5.49 6.22 -22.43
N THR A 563 -6.26 5.14 -22.60
CA THR A 563 -5.95 3.88 -21.95
C THR A 563 -4.57 3.41 -22.42
N PRO A 564 -3.60 3.19 -21.52
CA PRO A 564 -2.32 2.65 -21.91
C PRO A 564 -2.55 1.34 -22.69
N PRO A 565 -1.87 1.16 -23.83
CA PRO A 565 -1.99 -0.10 -24.56
C PRO A 565 -1.59 -1.25 -23.62
N GLN A 566 -2.42 -2.28 -23.57
CA GLN A 566 -2.06 -3.54 -22.90
C GLN A 566 -1.03 -4.26 -23.74
N GLU A 567 0.22 -3.86 -23.61
CA GLU A 567 1.34 -4.49 -24.29
C GLU A 567 1.59 -5.89 -23.70
N ASP A 568 2.11 -6.80 -24.50
CA ASP A 568 2.53 -8.12 -24.02
C ASP A 568 3.68 -8.00 -23.01
N PHE A 569 4.56 -7.02 -23.22
CA PHE A 569 5.58 -6.62 -22.24
C PHE A 569 5.24 -5.27 -21.65
N ALA A 570 5.29 -5.13 -20.33
CA ALA A 570 5.21 -3.87 -19.61
C ALA A 570 6.59 -3.46 -19.07
N GLY A 571 6.76 -2.20 -18.71
CA GLY A 571 7.96 -1.67 -18.09
C GLY A 571 8.91 -0.92 -19.01
N PRO A 572 10.07 -0.49 -18.51
CA PRO A 572 10.94 0.41 -19.23
C PRO A 572 11.54 -0.23 -20.50
N ILE A 573 11.69 0.61 -21.54
CA ILE A 573 12.45 0.27 -22.74
C ILE A 573 13.77 1.02 -22.65
N GLU A 574 14.89 0.30 -22.66
CA GLU A 574 16.21 0.93 -22.68
C GLU A 574 16.65 1.21 -24.11
N ASN A 575 17.23 2.40 -24.35
CA ASN A 575 17.78 2.78 -25.65
C ASN A 575 19.28 2.46 -25.69
N THR A 576 19.73 1.87 -26.80
CA THR A 576 21.14 1.47 -26.98
C THR A 576 22.13 2.65 -26.93
N ALA A 577 21.70 3.86 -27.25
CA ALA A 577 22.55 5.06 -27.11
C ALA A 577 23.11 5.26 -25.68
N ASN A 578 22.41 4.75 -24.69
CA ASN A 578 22.87 4.79 -23.29
C ASN A 578 23.79 3.60 -22.92
N ILE A 579 23.76 2.53 -23.72
CA ILE A 579 24.58 1.33 -23.49
C ILE A 579 26.00 1.52 -24.03
N GLU A 580 26.17 2.28 -25.11
CA GLU A 580 27.50 2.55 -25.71
C GLU A 580 28.36 3.53 -24.91
N THR A 581 27.78 4.29 -23.97
CA THR A 581 28.46 5.37 -23.24
C THR A 581 28.68 5.08 -21.75
N THR A 582 28.21 3.98 -21.20
CA THR A 582 28.39 3.66 -19.78
C THR A 582 29.77 3.07 -19.53
N THR A 583 30.67 3.93 -19.08
CA THR A 583 31.99 3.56 -18.56
C THR A 583 31.80 2.61 -17.37
N LEU A 584 32.46 1.46 -17.42
CA LEU A 584 32.59 0.43 -16.40
C LEU A 584 32.70 1.00 -14.99
N SER A 585 31.69 0.83 -14.15
CA SER A 585 31.87 0.90 -12.71
C SER A 585 32.20 -0.50 -12.18
N ARG A 586 33.21 -0.61 -11.35
CA ARG A 586 33.76 -1.87 -10.85
C ARG A 586 32.82 -2.70 -9.97
N ASP A 587 31.64 -2.18 -9.62
CA ASP A 587 30.74 -2.80 -8.64
C ASP A 587 29.52 -3.49 -9.25
N PHE A 588 29.28 -3.31 -10.56
CA PHE A 588 28.29 -4.06 -11.33
C PHE A 588 28.98 -4.56 -12.57
N GLY A 589 29.33 -5.86 -12.61
CA GLY A 589 30.14 -6.46 -13.65
C GLY A 589 29.73 -6.04 -15.06
N LEU A 590 30.69 -5.47 -15.79
CA LEU A 590 30.76 -5.29 -17.24
C LEU A 590 29.45 -4.94 -17.95
N MET A 591 28.99 -3.72 -17.82
CA MET A 591 28.07 -3.14 -18.79
C MET A 591 28.84 -2.55 -19.96
N GLY A 592 29.36 -3.42 -20.84
CA GLY A 592 29.67 -3.09 -22.22
C GLY A 592 28.43 -3.39 -23.06
N SER A 593 28.48 -3.14 -24.37
CA SER A 593 27.43 -3.34 -25.39
C SER A 593 26.77 -4.72 -25.46
N HIS A 594 26.69 -5.44 -24.35
CA HIS A 594 26.15 -6.80 -24.27
C HIS A 594 24.99 -6.86 -23.29
N PHE A 595 23.93 -7.56 -23.68
CA PHE A 595 22.92 -7.98 -22.72
C PHE A 595 23.50 -9.06 -21.83
N ILE A 596 23.20 -8.97 -20.54
CA ILE A 596 23.59 -9.99 -19.59
C ILE A 596 22.50 -11.03 -19.53
N ILE A 597 22.89 -12.29 -19.56
CA ILE A 597 22.05 -13.42 -19.17
C ILE A 597 22.48 -13.77 -17.76
N ASP A 598 21.70 -13.38 -16.76
CA ASP A 598 21.74 -13.99 -15.46
C ASP A 598 20.86 -15.25 -15.50
N GLU A 599 21.11 -16.25 -14.67
CA GLU A 599 20.54 -17.61 -14.84
C GLU A 599 19.07 -17.65 -15.27
N TYR A 600 18.24 -16.73 -14.78
CA TYR A 600 16.81 -16.71 -15.06
C TYR A 600 16.29 -15.35 -15.51
N GLU A 601 17.15 -14.44 -15.98
CA GLU A 601 16.70 -13.20 -16.57
C GLU A 601 17.64 -12.65 -17.64
N PHE A 602 17.07 -11.88 -18.56
CA PHE A 602 17.83 -11.02 -19.48
C PHE A 602 17.89 -9.60 -18.90
N ASN A 603 19.09 -9.03 -18.81
CA ASN A 603 19.26 -7.67 -18.31
C ASN A 603 20.08 -6.81 -19.30
N PRO A 604 19.48 -5.77 -19.89
CA PRO A 604 18.06 -5.43 -19.84
C PRO A 604 17.19 -6.44 -20.60
N TYR A 605 15.95 -6.63 -20.15
CA TYR A 605 15.03 -7.58 -20.82
C TYR A 605 14.28 -6.96 -22.00
N ARG A 606 14.30 -5.63 -22.17
CA ARG A 606 13.59 -4.90 -23.20
C ARG A 606 14.41 -3.74 -23.74
N VAL A 607 14.70 -3.74 -25.04
CA VAL A 607 15.59 -2.75 -25.62
C VAL A 607 15.06 -2.24 -26.96
N ARG A 608 15.50 -1.02 -27.32
CA ARG A 608 15.24 -0.38 -28.60
C ARG A 608 16.57 -0.18 -29.33
N VAL A 609 16.65 -0.66 -30.57
CA VAL A 609 17.82 -0.57 -31.42
C VAL A 609 17.44 -0.04 -32.81
N LYS A 610 18.41 0.40 -33.62
CA LYS A 610 18.23 0.74 -35.04
C LYS A 610 18.44 -0.48 -35.90
N ALA A 611 17.78 -0.55 -37.08
CA ALA A 611 18.01 -1.57 -38.08
C ALA A 611 19.50 -1.58 -38.47
N GLY A 612 20.08 -2.77 -38.62
CA GLY A 612 21.53 -3.00 -38.81
C GLY A 612 22.32 -3.15 -37.51
N THR A 613 21.70 -3.01 -36.34
CA THR A 613 22.40 -3.17 -35.07
C THR A 613 22.74 -4.64 -34.79
N ARG A 614 23.99 -4.87 -34.39
CA ARG A 614 24.44 -6.15 -33.81
C ARG A 614 24.13 -6.13 -32.33
N VAL A 615 23.22 -6.98 -31.88
CA VAL A 615 22.90 -7.21 -30.48
C VAL A 615 23.67 -8.42 -29.98
N SER A 616 24.29 -8.30 -28.81
CA SER A 616 25.10 -9.34 -28.22
C SER A 616 24.61 -9.66 -26.80
N TRP A 617 24.64 -10.94 -26.45
CA TRP A 617 24.33 -11.44 -25.10
C TRP A 617 25.59 -12.09 -24.52
N ARG A 618 25.88 -11.76 -23.28
CA ARG A 618 26.92 -12.42 -22.49
C ARG A 618 26.27 -13.30 -21.44
N ASN A 619 26.67 -14.55 -21.38
CA ASN A 619 26.26 -15.44 -20.30
C ASN A 619 27.10 -15.16 -19.04
N ASN A 620 26.49 -14.53 -18.03
CA ASN A 620 27.10 -14.30 -16.72
C ASN A 620 26.69 -15.38 -15.70
N GLY A 621 25.77 -16.27 -16.08
CA GLY A 621 25.36 -17.41 -15.27
C GLY A 621 26.40 -18.52 -15.21
N GLN A 622 26.09 -19.59 -14.51
CA GLN A 622 26.93 -20.77 -14.35
C GLN A 622 26.48 -21.93 -15.25
N MET A 623 25.27 -21.85 -15.80
CA MET A 623 24.71 -22.84 -16.73
C MET A 623 24.88 -22.42 -18.20
N ILE A 624 24.66 -23.36 -19.10
CA ILE A 624 24.58 -23.07 -20.55
C ILE A 624 23.26 -22.39 -20.85
N HIS A 625 23.31 -21.30 -21.62
CA HIS A 625 22.14 -20.57 -22.09
C HIS A 625 22.17 -20.44 -23.62
N THR A 626 21.01 -20.58 -24.25
CA THR A 626 20.85 -20.37 -25.69
C THR A 626 19.75 -19.32 -25.92
N VAL A 627 20.12 -18.18 -26.47
CA VAL A 627 19.13 -17.17 -26.85
C VAL A 627 18.54 -17.56 -28.18
N VAL A 628 17.22 -17.65 -28.26
CA VAL A 628 16.49 -18.05 -29.47
C VAL A 628 15.23 -17.20 -29.63
N ALA A 629 14.90 -16.84 -30.89
CA ALA A 629 13.61 -16.23 -31.16
C ALA A 629 12.48 -17.16 -30.72
N GLU A 630 11.42 -16.62 -30.15
CA GLU A 630 10.27 -17.42 -29.68
C GLU A 630 9.67 -18.27 -30.81
N GLU A 631 9.64 -17.73 -32.06
CA GLU A 631 9.21 -18.41 -33.25
C GLU A 631 10.32 -19.23 -33.92
N GLY A 632 11.56 -19.23 -33.40
CA GLY A 632 12.68 -20.02 -33.87
C GLY A 632 13.43 -19.49 -35.12
N SER A 633 13.20 -18.24 -35.53
CA SER A 633 13.79 -17.65 -36.73
C SER A 633 15.31 -17.39 -36.64
N TRP A 634 15.85 -17.25 -35.42
CA TRP A 634 17.27 -17.01 -35.16
C TRP A 634 17.71 -17.57 -33.79
N THR A 635 19.02 -17.75 -33.59
CA THR A 635 19.61 -18.21 -32.32
C THR A 635 21.05 -17.76 -32.19
N THR A 636 21.55 -17.58 -30.96
CA THR A 636 22.98 -17.42 -30.69
C THR A 636 23.77 -18.72 -30.76
N GLY A 637 23.09 -19.87 -30.73
CA GLY A 637 23.69 -21.14 -30.31
C GLY A 637 23.94 -21.18 -28.78
N PRO A 638 24.39 -22.35 -28.27
CA PRO A 638 24.68 -22.50 -26.84
C PRO A 638 25.87 -21.62 -26.43
N LEU A 639 25.66 -20.91 -25.31
CA LEU A 639 26.66 -20.04 -24.66
C LEU A 639 27.07 -20.67 -23.34
N ASN A 640 28.32 -21.09 -23.18
CA ASN A 640 28.88 -21.49 -21.89
C ASN A 640 29.03 -20.26 -20.97
N PRO A 641 29.25 -20.43 -19.66
CA PRO A 641 29.60 -19.33 -18.77
C PRO A 641 30.68 -18.42 -19.36
N LEU A 642 30.43 -17.10 -19.36
CA LEU A 642 31.24 -16.03 -19.93
C LEU A 642 31.28 -15.93 -21.47
N ASP A 643 30.70 -16.87 -22.21
CA ASP A 643 30.57 -16.78 -23.67
C ASP A 643 29.69 -15.59 -24.10
N ILE A 644 29.93 -15.11 -25.31
CA ILE A 644 29.16 -14.03 -25.94
C ILE A 644 28.60 -14.54 -27.27
N GLY A 645 27.28 -14.47 -27.45
CA GLY A 645 26.59 -14.70 -28.72
C GLY A 645 26.02 -13.42 -29.29
N SER A 646 25.88 -13.31 -30.58
CA SER A 646 25.31 -12.12 -31.20
C SER A 646 24.44 -12.41 -32.43
N VAL A 647 23.46 -11.53 -32.67
CA VAL A 647 22.58 -11.55 -33.84
C VAL A 647 22.47 -10.13 -34.40
N ILE A 648 22.38 -9.99 -35.73
CA ILE A 648 22.17 -8.70 -36.41
C ILE A 648 20.69 -8.56 -36.74
N PHE A 649 20.08 -7.43 -36.40
CA PHE A 649 18.69 -7.13 -36.70
C PHE A 649 18.57 -6.09 -37.80
N ASP A 650 18.43 -6.54 -39.05
CA ASP A 650 18.41 -5.65 -40.22
C ASP A 650 17.02 -5.08 -40.54
N LYS A 651 15.95 -5.71 -40.08
CA LYS A 651 14.58 -5.31 -40.40
C LYS A 651 13.89 -4.67 -39.22
N PRO A 652 13.22 -3.50 -39.41
CA PRO A 652 12.35 -2.94 -38.36
C PRO A 652 11.26 -3.94 -37.95
N GLY A 653 10.98 -3.99 -36.64
CA GLY A 653 9.99 -4.90 -36.06
C GLY A 653 10.21 -5.11 -34.58
N THR A 654 9.34 -5.91 -33.99
CA THR A 654 9.45 -6.32 -32.59
C THR A 654 9.76 -7.82 -32.54
N TYR A 655 10.86 -8.16 -31.91
CA TYR A 655 11.36 -9.52 -31.79
C TYR A 655 11.30 -9.96 -30.34
N VAL A 656 10.52 -11.00 -30.10
CA VAL A 656 10.48 -11.67 -28.78
C VAL A 656 11.45 -12.85 -28.81
N TYR A 657 12.21 -13.02 -27.75
CA TYR A 657 13.16 -14.10 -27.61
C TYR A 657 13.11 -14.72 -26.22
N ILE A 658 13.56 -15.96 -26.13
CA ILE A 658 13.58 -16.74 -24.89
C ILE A 658 14.95 -17.39 -24.70
N CYS A 659 15.23 -17.86 -23.49
CA CYS A 659 16.26 -18.85 -23.26
C CYS A 659 15.71 -20.25 -23.61
N LYS A 660 16.39 -21.01 -24.45
CA LYS A 660 15.95 -22.33 -24.88
C LYS A 660 15.88 -23.32 -23.70
N GLU A 661 16.87 -23.27 -22.81
CA GLU A 661 16.99 -24.11 -21.61
C GLU A 661 15.98 -23.69 -20.53
N HIS A 662 15.60 -22.40 -20.53
CA HIS A 662 14.70 -21.79 -19.57
C HIS A 662 13.58 -21.03 -20.28
N PRO A 663 12.56 -21.73 -20.83
CA PRO A 663 11.55 -21.12 -21.72
C PRO A 663 10.67 -20.04 -21.07
N TRP A 664 10.74 -19.88 -19.76
CA TRP A 664 10.08 -18.81 -18.99
C TRP A 664 10.91 -17.52 -18.92
N VAL A 665 12.16 -17.51 -19.40
CA VAL A 665 13.03 -16.33 -19.47
C VAL A 665 12.83 -15.65 -20.81
N TYR A 666 12.22 -14.47 -20.78
CA TYR A 666 11.83 -13.70 -21.97
C TYR A 666 12.59 -12.40 -22.09
N GLY A 667 12.80 -11.97 -23.35
CA GLY A 667 13.26 -10.64 -23.69
C GLY A 667 12.61 -10.10 -24.96
N GLN A 668 12.72 -8.79 -25.20
CA GLN A 668 12.15 -8.13 -26.36
C GLN A 668 13.14 -7.12 -26.96
N ILE A 669 13.31 -7.18 -28.28
CA ILE A 669 14.06 -6.18 -29.04
C ILE A 669 13.10 -5.45 -29.97
N ILE A 670 13.05 -4.14 -29.87
CA ILE A 670 12.29 -3.24 -30.75
C ILE A 670 13.29 -2.64 -31.75
N VAL A 671 13.20 -3.01 -33.01
CA VAL A 671 14.07 -2.52 -34.09
C VAL A 671 13.35 -1.39 -34.83
N GLU A 672 13.91 -0.20 -34.77
CA GLU A 672 13.42 0.96 -35.50
C GLU A 672 14.10 1.09 -36.85
N PRO A 673 13.50 1.77 -37.85
CA PRO A 673 14.17 2.07 -39.12
C PRO A 673 15.54 2.71 -38.92
N ALA A 674 16.50 2.35 -39.76
CA ALA A 674 17.78 3.04 -39.81
C ALA A 674 17.56 4.54 -40.13
N PRO A 675 18.37 5.47 -39.56
CA PRO A 675 18.27 6.87 -39.96
C PRO A 675 18.48 6.98 -41.47
N GLU A 676 17.64 7.79 -42.14
CA GLU A 676 17.87 8.11 -43.55
C GLU A 676 19.28 8.73 -43.67
N LYS A 677 20.11 8.18 -44.54
CA LYS A 677 21.38 8.85 -44.90
C LYS A 677 21.00 10.17 -45.57
N ASN A 678 21.17 11.27 -44.86
CA ASN A 678 21.04 12.60 -45.44
C ASN A 678 21.93 12.63 -46.69
N GLY A 679 21.26 12.86 -47.83
CA GLY A 679 21.89 12.82 -49.12
C GLY A 679 23.16 13.67 -49.15
N GLU A 680 24.25 13.11 -49.74
CA GLU A 680 25.41 13.86 -50.13
C GLU A 680 24.96 15.10 -50.91
N SER A 681 25.20 16.30 -50.33
CA SER A 681 25.08 17.53 -51.07
C SER A 681 26.01 17.49 -52.27
N GLN A 682 25.46 17.42 -53.49
CA GLN A 682 26.25 17.62 -54.72
C GLN A 682 27.05 18.94 -54.57
N PRO A 683 28.35 18.90 -54.90
CA PRO A 683 29.14 20.13 -54.93
C PRO A 683 28.58 21.03 -56.05
N PRO A 684 28.51 22.39 -55.85
CA PRO A 684 28.04 23.33 -56.87
C PRO A 684 28.91 23.20 -58.08
N GLY A 685 28.28 22.88 -59.21
CA GLY A 685 28.92 22.87 -60.52
C GLY A 685 29.57 24.23 -60.85
N LYS A 686 30.74 24.13 -61.47
CA LYS A 686 31.48 25.27 -62.05
C LYS A 686 30.70 25.96 -63.16
#